data_ed2cfb64c0d427e9dbd363cd21d32fa5
#
_entry.id   ed2cfb64c0d427e9dbd363cd21d32fa5
#
_cell.length_a   1.000
_cell.length_b   1.000
_cell.length_c   1.000
_cell.angle_alpha   90.00
_cell.angle_beta   90.00
_cell.angle_gamma   90.00
#
_symmetry.space_group_name_H-M   'P 1'
#
loop_
_entity.id
_entity.type
_entity.pdbx_description
1 polymer ?
#
loop_
_entity_poly.entity_id
_entity_poly.type
_entity_poly.pdbx_seq_one_letter_code
_entity_poly.pdbx_strand_id
1 'polypeptide(L)'
;MSDPWRQLRSLVFLNDEEMGKKDDDHHRPGSSAIKNPILLRNRNPQWQPAAKMPSRRLFRRVACLVLIACGLWYLLSDLSMGFGPRPPNYIYPYPDDPRESRDPALRNAAPSMPPKGQPANQGPAAERHDYNGPVKFLRLAGSLHAIAATKGSQPVNQNVLFAASNLRSLSALLPFACKMGTELRSYVHFAVMSRSDMDLDDIKKINGVDDTCYIIWHDARADLPALSTNARLEQAAIRALRHIHTYMHPQAIIVDGSDDEFPAFTKGVRDETRRLNTPLIELPANAWTHLSWLAKLDSASLSVWNQISVDILIQAPAGGSGSLLRLLKSLSDAEFTAFTIPHLTIELPQDIEPATAKFLETFRWPPPHVQNPGRVQMLSLRHRIPRQRMTEEESSIRFLESFWPTTPRHSHILVLSPQAELAPGFFHYLKYAMLEYRYSRLSTLTKWDQRILGISMASPSTYLDGKADFVEPTAEKAEHSGGTSYLWQAPNSNAMLIFGDRWIELHGLVSGVDALQHARGDEPPPEMVTEKVVSKKFPSWLEHALRLSRLRGYFTLYPSAETAATLAAVHRELYQAPEEYEKEEDERRRTASLSEPAGGFGTLVRTLDTLPNNGTLAAANDLPLLGWEGDGTDLKHVYQMAVEYMFRWRELVGGCDKQESRSDHIDGSAKDLFCRTSGKVKG
;
A
#
# COMPACT_ATOMS: atom_id res chain seq x y z
N MET A 1 -16.82 38.94 0.60
CA MET A 1 -15.84 37.86 0.44
C MET A 1 -15.86 37.03 1.72
N SER A 2 -16.52 35.87 1.66
CA SER A 2 -16.69 34.97 2.80
C SER A 2 -15.51 34.03 2.84
N ASP A 3 -14.87 33.98 3.99
CA ASP A 3 -13.68 33.21 4.29
C ASP A 3 -13.91 31.71 4.10
N PRO A 4 -13.26 31.03 3.14
CA PRO A 4 -13.45 29.61 2.86
C PRO A 4 -13.00 28.71 4.04
N TRP A 5 -12.23 29.22 4.99
CA TRP A 5 -11.77 28.51 6.19
C TRP A 5 -12.87 28.23 7.22
N ARG A 6 -13.95 29.01 7.23
CA ARG A 6 -15.07 28.76 8.15
C ARG A 6 -15.92 27.55 7.74
N GLN A 7 -16.06 27.31 6.43
CA GLN A 7 -16.82 26.13 5.95
C GLN A 7 -16.07 24.83 6.09
N LEU A 8 -14.74 24.84 5.94
CA LEU A 8 -13.91 23.63 6.16
C LEU A 8 -13.81 23.25 7.63
N ARG A 9 -13.83 24.22 8.56
CA ARG A 9 -13.83 23.93 9.99
C ARG A 9 -15.11 23.24 10.47
N SER A 10 -16.27 23.51 9.89
CA SER A 10 -17.53 22.86 10.26
C SER A 10 -17.67 21.44 9.76
N LEU A 11 -16.88 21.02 8.75
CA LEU A 11 -16.91 19.66 8.20
C LEU A 11 -15.88 18.71 8.82
N VAL A 12 -14.86 19.24 9.52
CA VAL A 12 -13.72 18.43 10.02
C VAL A 12 -13.69 18.34 11.54
N PHE A 13 -14.40 19.20 12.27
CA PHE A 13 -14.44 19.18 13.74
C PHE A 13 -15.86 18.92 14.23
N LEU A 14 -16.11 17.68 14.67
CA LEU A 14 -17.22 17.40 15.57
C LEU A 14 -16.98 18.15 16.87
N ASN A 15 -17.94 18.96 17.28
CA ASN A 15 -17.93 19.74 18.51
C ASN A 15 -17.80 18.81 19.72
N ASP A 16 -16.90 19.17 20.64
CA ASP A 16 -16.65 18.52 21.93
C ASP A 16 -17.80 18.67 22.95
N GLU A 17 -19.00 19.07 22.54
CA GLU A 17 -20.13 19.37 23.46
C GLU A 17 -21.11 18.22 23.70
N GLU A 18 -20.95 17.03 23.11
CA GLU A 18 -21.84 15.88 23.34
C GLU A 18 -21.32 14.82 24.33
N MET A 19 -20.33 15.12 25.15
CA MET A 19 -19.97 14.27 26.31
C MET A 19 -20.40 14.94 27.63
N GLY A 20 -21.67 15.21 27.74
CA GLY A 20 -22.31 15.72 28.93
C GLY A 20 -23.30 14.72 29.54
N LYS A 21 -22.88 14.10 30.63
CA LYS A 21 -23.70 13.66 31.77
C LYS A 21 -24.95 12.80 31.51
N LYS A 22 -24.89 11.53 31.89
CA LYS A 22 -26.01 10.86 32.53
C LYS A 22 -25.67 10.64 33.98
N ASP A 23 -26.30 11.43 34.82
CA ASP A 23 -26.41 11.23 36.26
C ASP A 23 -27.35 10.07 36.57
N ASP A 24 -26.89 9.26 37.49
CA ASP A 24 -27.68 8.20 38.17
C ASP A 24 -28.81 8.86 38.98
N ASP A 25 -29.99 8.31 38.90
CA ASP A 25 -30.94 8.39 40.00
C ASP A 25 -31.70 7.08 40.21
N HIS A 26 -31.62 6.70 41.46
CA HIS A 26 -32.24 5.58 42.11
C HIS A 26 -33.76 5.51 41.96
N HIS A 27 -34.33 4.30 41.83
CA HIS A 27 -35.49 3.88 42.61
C HIS A 27 -35.53 2.37 42.74
N ARG A 28 -35.43 1.91 44.01
CA ARG A 28 -35.98 0.61 44.48
C ARG A 28 -37.46 0.75 44.78
N PRO A 29 -38.26 -0.31 44.59
CA PRO A 29 -39.13 -0.80 45.61
C PRO A 29 -38.99 -2.33 45.75
N GLY A 30 -38.82 -2.90 46.92
CA GLY A 30 -39.84 -3.18 47.88
C GLY A 30 -40.34 -4.61 47.72
N SER A 31 -39.95 -5.44 48.69
CA SER A 31 -40.31 -6.83 48.94
C SER A 31 -41.80 -7.13 49.00
N SER A 32 -42.23 -8.29 48.52
CA SER A 32 -43.25 -9.07 49.20
C SER A 32 -43.12 -10.58 48.93
N ALA A 33 -43.15 -11.31 50.03
CA ALA A 33 -43.08 -12.75 50.13
C ALA A 33 -44.44 -13.40 49.89
N ILE A 34 -44.48 -14.64 49.35
CA ILE A 34 -45.48 -15.66 49.64
C ILE A 34 -44.88 -17.07 49.43
N LYS A 35 -44.77 -17.73 50.48
CA LYS A 35 -44.95 -19.11 51.03
C LYS A 35 -45.17 -20.27 50.07
N ASN A 36 -44.38 -21.30 50.39
CA ASN A 36 -44.39 -22.74 50.11
C ASN A 36 -45.81 -23.39 50.23
N PRO A 37 -46.02 -24.72 49.98
CA PRO A 37 -45.10 -25.86 50.14
C PRO A 37 -45.38 -27.14 49.28
N ILE A 38 -44.52 -28.17 49.50
CA ILE A 38 -44.79 -29.63 49.62
C ILE A 38 -44.22 -30.58 48.55
N LEU A 39 -43.19 -31.33 49.01
CA LEU A 39 -42.94 -32.81 49.04
C LEU A 39 -42.78 -33.56 47.68
N LEU A 40 -41.80 -34.35 47.48
CA LEU A 40 -41.28 -35.61 48.04
C LEU A 40 -40.05 -36.18 47.22
N ARG A 41 -39.01 -36.53 47.95
CA ARG A 41 -38.34 -37.81 48.08
C ARG A 41 -37.35 -38.36 47.05
N ASN A 42 -36.08 -38.42 47.53
CA ASN A 42 -35.11 -39.51 47.44
C ASN A 42 -34.32 -39.81 46.14
N ARG A 43 -33.04 -39.51 46.15
CA ARG A 43 -31.93 -40.46 46.25
C ARG A 43 -30.58 -39.74 46.22
N ASN A 44 -29.73 -40.02 47.20
CA ASN A 44 -28.33 -39.61 47.30
C ASN A 44 -27.48 -40.14 46.14
N PRO A 45 -26.50 -39.35 45.65
CA PRO A 45 -25.14 -39.77 45.64
C PRO A 45 -24.19 -38.75 46.32
N GLN A 46 -23.17 -39.25 46.91
CA GLN A 46 -22.16 -38.61 47.74
C GLN A 46 -21.55 -37.38 47.04
N TRP A 47 -21.59 -36.27 47.75
CA TRP A 47 -20.89 -35.04 47.35
C TRP A 47 -19.44 -35.11 47.85
N GLN A 48 -18.49 -35.04 46.92
CA GLN A 48 -17.11 -34.63 47.22
C GLN A 48 -17.07 -33.11 47.35
N PRO A 49 -16.38 -32.53 48.35
CA PRO A 49 -16.34 -31.07 48.51
C PRO A 49 -15.53 -30.43 47.37
N ALA A 50 -16.22 -29.58 46.58
CA ALA A 50 -15.61 -28.75 45.59
C ALA A 50 -14.60 -27.78 46.24
N ALA A 51 -13.38 -27.71 45.72
CA ALA A 51 -12.34 -26.77 46.15
C ALA A 51 -12.94 -25.34 46.16
N LYS A 52 -12.84 -24.66 47.30
CA LYS A 52 -13.29 -23.28 47.47
C LYS A 52 -12.48 -22.38 46.52
N MET A 53 -13.16 -21.81 45.54
CA MET A 53 -12.53 -20.75 44.70
C MET A 53 -12.17 -19.58 45.63
N PRO A 54 -10.95 -19.01 45.45
CA PRO A 54 -10.51 -17.86 46.22
C PRO A 54 -11.43 -16.66 45.96
N SER A 55 -11.80 -15.98 47.05
CA SER A 55 -12.72 -14.82 46.97
C SER A 55 -12.15 -13.72 46.02
N ARG A 56 -13.04 -13.06 45.28
CA ARG A 56 -12.68 -11.94 44.38
C ARG A 56 -11.83 -10.86 45.04
N ARG A 57 -11.89 -10.72 46.37
CA ARG A 57 -11.03 -9.80 47.15
C ARG A 57 -9.59 -10.30 47.28
N LEU A 58 -9.36 -11.61 47.39
CA LEU A 58 -8.02 -12.17 47.40
C LEU A 58 -7.36 -12.01 46.04
N PHE A 59 -8.10 -12.29 44.94
CA PHE A 59 -7.60 -12.14 43.57
C PHE A 59 -7.19 -10.68 43.27
N ARG A 60 -7.99 -9.70 43.69
CA ARG A 60 -7.64 -8.27 43.53
C ARG A 60 -6.38 -7.90 44.33
N ARG A 61 -6.23 -8.40 45.54
CA ARG A 61 -5.02 -8.16 46.37
C ARG A 61 -3.77 -8.77 45.74
N VAL A 62 -3.87 -10.00 45.22
CA VAL A 62 -2.75 -10.66 44.54
C VAL A 62 -2.42 -9.92 43.22
N ALA A 63 -3.40 -9.52 42.45
CA ALA A 63 -3.18 -8.74 41.23
C ALA A 63 -2.53 -7.38 41.53
N CYS A 64 -2.93 -6.68 42.57
CA CYS A 64 -2.27 -5.43 42.99
C CYS A 64 -0.83 -5.67 43.45
N LEU A 65 -0.55 -6.75 44.20
CA LEU A 65 0.80 -7.06 44.62
C LEU A 65 1.71 -7.43 43.41
N VAL A 66 1.19 -8.15 42.44
CA VAL A 66 1.92 -8.45 41.19
C VAL A 66 2.23 -7.18 40.42
N LEU A 67 1.26 -6.26 40.28
CA LEU A 67 1.47 -4.99 39.60
C LEU A 67 2.51 -4.11 40.33
N ILE A 68 2.48 -4.09 41.68
CA ILE A 68 3.47 -3.38 42.48
C ILE A 68 4.86 -4.01 42.34
N ALA A 69 4.93 -5.34 42.34
CA ALA A 69 6.19 -6.05 42.13
C ALA A 69 6.77 -5.83 40.72
N CYS A 70 5.93 -5.83 39.67
CA CYS A 70 6.34 -5.49 38.31
C CYS A 70 6.77 -4.03 38.18
N GLY A 71 6.08 -3.11 38.85
CA GLY A 71 6.46 -1.69 38.90
C GLY A 71 7.79 -1.47 39.62
N LEU A 72 8.01 -2.14 40.75
CA LEU A 72 9.27 -2.11 41.47
C LEU A 72 10.41 -2.75 40.67
N TRP A 73 10.14 -3.87 39.99
CA TRP A 73 11.10 -4.50 39.09
C TRP A 73 11.50 -3.54 37.94
N TYR A 74 10.53 -2.89 37.34
CA TYR A 74 10.79 -1.90 36.27
C TYR A 74 11.64 -0.73 36.79
N LEU A 75 11.29 -0.14 37.93
CA LEU A 75 12.07 0.92 38.57
C LEU A 75 13.48 0.49 38.97
N LEU A 76 13.63 -0.75 39.48
CA LEU A 76 14.95 -1.29 39.87
C LEU A 76 15.79 -1.64 38.64
N SER A 77 15.18 -2.09 37.54
CA SER A 77 15.90 -2.34 36.29
C SER A 77 16.42 -1.05 35.64
N ASP A 78 15.66 0.04 35.73
CA ASP A 78 16.10 1.37 35.27
C ASP A 78 17.21 1.96 36.17
N LEU A 79 17.15 1.74 37.49
CA LEU A 79 18.19 2.14 38.43
C LEU A 79 19.48 1.30 38.31
N SER A 80 19.39 0.05 37.89
CA SER A 80 20.57 -0.82 37.70
C SER A 80 21.37 -0.45 36.43
N MET A 81 20.82 0.29 35.51
CA MET A 81 21.53 0.78 34.31
C MET A 81 22.48 1.96 34.62
N GLY A 82 22.43 2.54 35.82
CA GLY A 82 23.29 3.66 36.23
C GLY A 82 24.60 3.30 36.90
N PHE A 83 24.81 2.05 37.33
CA PHE A 83 25.99 1.62 38.08
C PHE A 83 26.78 0.43 37.49
N GLY A 84 26.62 0.18 36.20
CA GLY A 84 27.53 -0.67 35.46
C GLY A 84 28.91 -0.03 35.40
N PRO A 85 30.01 -0.79 35.53
CA PRO A 85 31.36 -0.26 35.30
C PRO A 85 31.35 0.38 33.92
N ARG A 86 31.73 1.65 33.83
CA ARG A 86 31.94 2.35 32.55
C ARG A 86 32.77 1.43 31.68
N PRO A 87 32.33 1.08 30.47
CA PRO A 87 33.21 0.33 29.57
C PRO A 87 34.49 1.18 29.42
N PRO A 88 35.66 0.57 29.48
CA PRO A 88 36.91 1.29 29.25
C PRO A 88 36.73 2.03 27.92
N ASN A 89 37.14 3.28 27.88
CA ASN A 89 37.18 4.07 26.67
C ASN A 89 37.84 3.21 25.60
N TYR A 90 37.05 2.60 24.70
CA TYR A 90 37.58 2.05 23.48
C TYR A 90 38.04 3.25 22.68
N ILE A 91 39.29 3.61 22.88
CA ILE A 91 40.08 4.31 21.88
C ILE A 91 40.07 3.32 20.71
N TYR A 92 39.24 3.57 19.70
CA TYR A 92 39.40 2.89 18.42
C TYR A 92 40.86 3.07 18.05
N PRO A 93 41.63 2.00 17.82
CA PRO A 93 42.93 2.17 17.22
C PRO A 93 42.62 2.81 15.84
N TYR A 94 43.07 4.03 15.67
CA TYR A 94 43.20 4.64 14.38
C TYR A 94 43.96 3.62 13.50
N PRO A 95 43.51 3.31 12.29
CA PRO A 95 44.36 2.60 11.36
C PRO A 95 45.62 3.43 11.27
N ASP A 96 46.75 2.79 11.54
CA ASP A 96 48.09 3.40 11.52
C ASP A 96 48.20 4.29 10.30
N ASP A 97 48.37 5.59 10.52
CA ASP A 97 48.74 6.54 9.46
C ASP A 97 50.10 6.05 8.88
N PRO A 98 50.16 5.73 7.56
CA PRO A 98 51.43 5.23 6.95
C PRO A 98 52.59 6.20 7.05
N ARG A 99 52.45 7.32 7.76
CA ARG A 99 53.44 8.37 7.89
C ARG A 99 54.33 8.30 9.14
N GLU A 100 54.12 7.34 10.05
CA GLU A 100 54.94 7.23 11.26
C GLU A 100 56.12 6.25 11.17
N SER A 101 56.46 5.69 10.01
CA SER A 101 57.78 5.09 9.79
C SER A 101 58.76 6.18 9.26
N ARG A 102 59.09 7.12 10.13
CA ARG A 102 60.14 8.08 9.82
C ARG A 102 61.49 7.51 10.21
N ASP A 103 62.25 7.14 9.18
CA ASP A 103 63.67 6.89 9.26
C ASP A 103 64.36 8.09 9.93
N PRO A 104 65.19 7.92 10.97
CA PRO A 104 65.91 9.01 11.65
C PRO A 104 66.90 9.76 10.76
N ALA A 105 67.22 9.25 9.57
CA ALA A 105 68.22 9.81 8.66
C ALA A 105 67.76 11.06 7.88
N LEU A 106 66.49 11.43 7.91
CA LEU A 106 65.94 12.56 7.14
C LEU A 106 65.71 13.86 7.93
N ARG A 107 66.24 13.94 9.16
CA ARG A 107 66.03 15.14 10.02
C ARG A 107 66.88 16.36 9.69
N ASN A 108 67.81 16.29 8.75
CA ASN A 108 68.77 17.39 8.46
C ASN A 108 68.69 17.97 7.05
N ALA A 109 67.61 17.76 6.30
CA ALA A 109 67.41 18.48 5.05
C ALA A 109 66.63 19.76 5.32
N ALA A 110 67.26 20.91 5.22
CA ALA A 110 66.63 22.22 5.24
C ALA A 110 65.62 22.34 4.10
N PRO A 111 64.44 22.96 4.33
CA PRO A 111 63.43 23.13 3.28
C PRO A 111 64.02 24.04 2.20
N SER A 112 64.13 23.51 0.96
CA SER A 112 64.47 24.27 -0.21
C SER A 112 63.39 25.30 -0.51
N MET A 113 63.71 26.59 -0.45
CA MET A 113 62.83 27.68 -0.89
C MET A 113 62.40 27.46 -2.35
N PRO A 114 61.11 27.61 -2.67
CA PRO A 114 60.66 27.59 -4.06
C PRO A 114 61.23 28.77 -4.83
N PRO A 115 61.55 28.64 -6.11
CA PRO A 115 62.09 29.74 -6.90
C PRO A 115 61.06 30.86 -7.06
N LYS A 116 61.48 32.10 -6.79
CA LYS A 116 60.68 33.30 -7.03
C LYS A 116 60.43 33.45 -8.53
N GLY A 117 59.17 33.44 -8.97
CA GLY A 117 58.80 34.03 -10.24
C GLY A 117 57.90 33.22 -11.18
N GLN A 118 56.78 32.62 -10.69
CA GLN A 118 55.63 32.39 -11.53
C GLN A 118 54.36 32.76 -10.77
N PRO A 119 53.41 33.56 -11.34
CA PRO A 119 52.13 33.80 -10.72
C PRO A 119 51.38 32.46 -10.64
N ALA A 120 51.11 32.02 -9.43
CA ALA A 120 50.25 30.86 -9.23
C ALA A 120 48.88 31.15 -9.85
N ASN A 121 48.51 30.36 -10.87
CA ASN A 121 47.13 30.26 -11.29
C ASN A 121 46.34 29.81 -10.06
N GLN A 122 45.69 30.76 -9.39
CA GLN A 122 44.72 30.46 -8.36
C GLN A 122 43.49 29.85 -9.05
N GLY A 123 43.52 28.54 -9.25
CA GLY A 123 42.29 27.78 -9.40
C GLY A 123 41.45 28.00 -8.13
N PRO A 124 40.12 27.91 -8.21
CA PRO A 124 39.26 28.06 -7.04
C PRO A 124 39.79 27.17 -5.92
N ALA A 125 40.09 27.77 -4.75
CA ALA A 125 40.58 27.04 -3.57
C ALA A 125 39.62 25.93 -3.28
N ALA A 126 40.08 24.68 -3.33
CA ALA A 126 39.27 23.53 -2.98
C ALA A 126 38.74 23.74 -1.54
N GLU A 127 37.44 23.75 -1.40
CA GLU A 127 36.78 23.90 -0.08
C GLU A 127 37.34 22.84 0.87
N ARG A 128 37.99 23.29 1.95
CA ARG A 128 38.55 22.39 2.97
C ARG A 128 37.47 21.97 3.94
N HIS A 129 37.07 20.70 3.90
CA HIS A 129 36.12 20.10 4.89
C HIS A 129 36.93 19.28 5.91
N ASP A 130 37.53 19.93 6.88
CA ASP A 130 38.46 19.33 7.86
C ASP A 130 37.95 19.38 9.32
N TYR A 131 36.83 20.07 9.58
CA TYR A 131 36.26 20.16 10.92
C TYR A 131 35.35 18.96 11.26
N ASN A 132 35.73 18.22 12.31
CA ASN A 132 35.00 17.04 12.78
C ASN A 132 34.62 17.15 14.30
N GLY A 133 34.38 18.36 14.79
CA GLY A 133 33.99 18.60 16.19
C GLY A 133 32.53 18.25 16.48
N PRO A 134 32.05 18.44 17.72
CA PRO A 134 30.68 18.19 18.14
C PRO A 134 29.67 18.94 17.29
N VAL A 135 28.52 18.29 17.00
CA VAL A 135 27.41 18.90 16.23
C VAL A 135 26.52 19.70 17.17
N LYS A 136 26.26 20.97 16.83
CA LYS A 136 25.32 21.87 17.49
C LYS A 136 24.37 22.45 16.47
N PHE A 137 23.09 22.59 16.82
CA PHE A 137 22.06 23.20 15.97
C PHE A 137 21.67 24.55 16.57
N LEU A 138 22.12 25.63 15.96
CA LEU A 138 21.92 26.98 16.51
C LEU A 138 20.51 27.53 16.20
N ARG A 139 19.90 27.11 15.08
CA ARG A 139 18.66 27.70 14.59
C ARG A 139 17.46 26.71 14.64
N LEU A 140 17.69 25.41 14.76
CA LEU A 140 16.65 24.38 14.70
C LEU A 140 15.59 24.55 15.79
N ALA A 141 15.99 24.87 17.01
CA ALA A 141 15.06 25.00 18.14
C ALA A 141 13.97 26.05 17.90
N GLY A 142 14.29 27.16 17.22
CA GLY A 142 13.33 28.24 16.93
C GLY A 142 12.18 27.77 16.01
N SER A 143 12.46 26.90 15.05
CA SER A 143 11.45 26.39 14.11
C SER A 143 10.63 25.23 14.68
N LEU A 144 11.12 24.53 15.72
CA LEU A 144 10.40 23.43 16.34
C LEU A 144 9.11 23.87 17.05
N HIS A 145 8.99 25.14 17.43
CA HIS A 145 7.73 25.67 17.99
C HIS A 145 6.58 25.62 16.98
N ALA A 146 6.83 25.75 15.68
CA ALA A 146 5.81 25.65 14.64
C ALA A 146 5.18 24.26 14.55
N ILE A 147 5.87 23.22 15.00
CA ILE A 147 5.41 21.83 14.96
C ILE A 147 4.19 21.60 15.88
N ALA A 148 4.06 22.34 16.95
CA ALA A 148 2.90 22.24 17.85
C ALA A 148 1.58 22.53 17.12
N ALA A 149 1.57 23.49 16.18
CA ALA A 149 0.39 23.84 15.39
C ALA A 149 -0.04 22.72 14.42
N THR A 150 0.88 21.81 14.06
CA THR A 150 0.63 20.69 13.13
C THR A 150 0.35 19.36 13.84
N LYS A 151 0.05 19.39 15.14
CA LYS A 151 -0.20 18.21 15.99
C LYS A 151 0.97 17.21 15.99
N GLY A 152 2.20 17.71 15.89
CA GLY A 152 3.42 16.88 15.82
C GLY A 152 3.65 15.97 17.02
N SER A 153 3.06 16.27 18.18
CA SER A 153 3.13 15.41 19.37
C SER A 153 2.36 14.08 19.22
N GLN A 154 1.46 13.98 18.24
CA GLN A 154 0.70 12.76 17.99
C GLN A 154 1.48 11.83 17.05
N PRO A 155 1.58 10.52 17.36
CA PRO A 155 2.28 9.56 16.48
C PRO A 155 1.65 9.44 15.09
N VAL A 156 0.33 9.59 15.00
CA VAL A 156 -0.41 9.64 13.74
C VAL A 156 -0.88 11.06 13.51
N ASN A 157 -0.36 11.72 12.48
CA ASN A 157 -0.62 13.11 12.18
C ASN A 157 -0.62 13.36 10.67
N GLN A 158 -0.47 14.59 10.21
CA GLN A 158 -0.47 14.96 8.80
C GLN A 158 0.88 15.57 8.36
N ASN A 159 1.96 15.34 9.08
CA ASN A 159 3.25 15.93 8.79
C ASN A 159 4.02 15.10 7.76
N VAL A 160 4.55 15.75 6.75
CA VAL A 160 5.49 15.20 5.76
C VAL A 160 6.76 16.05 5.80
N LEU A 161 7.91 15.39 5.86
CA LEU A 161 9.20 16.05 5.94
C LEU A 161 9.98 15.89 4.64
N PHE A 162 10.32 16.99 3.99
CA PHE A 162 11.36 17.05 2.97
C PHE A 162 12.70 17.39 3.62
N ALA A 163 13.79 16.77 3.16
CA ALA A 163 15.12 17.08 3.68
C ALA A 163 16.17 17.04 2.56
N ALA A 164 17.09 18.01 2.58
CA ALA A 164 18.19 18.10 1.63
C ALA A 164 19.44 18.66 2.28
N SER A 165 20.61 18.21 1.81
CA SER A 165 21.91 18.74 2.22
C SER A 165 22.64 19.45 1.09
N ASN A 166 22.29 19.20 -0.16
CA ASN A 166 22.81 19.91 -1.32
C ASN A 166 21.77 20.92 -1.84
N LEU A 167 22.21 22.08 -2.32
CA LEU A 167 21.32 23.10 -2.88
C LEU A 167 20.66 22.67 -4.18
N ARG A 168 21.30 21.80 -4.99
CA ARG A 168 20.68 21.22 -6.19
C ARG A 168 19.56 20.29 -5.83
N SER A 169 19.79 19.37 -4.89
CA SER A 169 18.77 18.47 -4.35
C SER A 169 17.60 19.23 -3.73
N LEU A 170 17.89 20.32 -3.00
CA LEU A 170 16.86 21.22 -2.48
C LEU A 170 16.00 21.79 -3.62
N SER A 171 16.64 22.32 -4.67
CA SER A 171 15.93 22.85 -5.84
C SER A 171 15.09 21.80 -6.57
N ALA A 172 15.57 20.53 -6.63
CA ALA A 172 14.83 19.42 -7.23
C ALA A 172 13.61 18.99 -6.41
N LEU A 173 13.67 19.11 -5.08
CA LEU A 173 12.58 18.75 -4.15
C LEU A 173 11.52 19.84 -4.00
N LEU A 174 11.88 21.10 -4.21
CA LEU A 174 10.96 22.24 -4.00
C LEU A 174 9.66 22.18 -4.83
N PRO A 175 9.66 21.79 -6.10
CA PRO A 175 8.41 21.66 -6.85
C PRO A 175 7.42 20.68 -6.19
N PHE A 176 7.91 19.56 -5.63
CA PHE A 176 7.08 18.61 -4.89
C PHE A 176 6.56 19.21 -3.59
N ALA A 177 7.43 19.83 -2.81
CA ALA A 177 7.06 20.42 -1.53
C ALA A 177 6.06 21.57 -1.71
N CYS A 178 6.27 22.49 -2.66
CA CYS A 178 5.33 23.55 -2.98
C CYS A 178 3.99 23.01 -3.45
N LYS A 179 3.98 22.06 -4.41
CA LYS A 179 2.75 21.48 -4.91
C LYS A 179 1.98 20.76 -3.81
N MET A 180 2.64 19.96 -2.99
CA MET A 180 2.02 19.29 -1.85
C MET A 180 1.46 20.29 -0.83
N GLY A 181 2.18 21.40 -0.57
CA GLY A 181 1.71 22.46 0.29
C GLY A 181 0.45 23.15 -0.24
N THR A 182 0.35 23.38 -1.55
CA THR A 182 -0.83 23.98 -2.19
C THR A 182 -2.04 23.07 -2.22
N GLU A 183 -1.87 21.75 -2.22
CA GLU A 183 -2.97 20.78 -2.15
C GLU A 183 -3.63 20.74 -0.75
N LEU A 184 -2.98 21.28 0.28
CA LEU A 184 -3.49 21.41 1.66
C LEU A 184 -3.94 20.09 2.32
N ARG A 185 -3.46 18.95 1.82
CA ARG A 185 -3.80 17.61 2.33
C ARG A 185 -2.84 17.15 3.43
N SER A 186 -1.65 17.79 3.51
CA SER A 186 -0.60 17.49 4.50
C SER A 186 0.04 18.79 4.98
N TYR A 187 0.62 18.76 6.17
CA TYR A 187 1.53 19.81 6.63
C TYR A 187 2.93 19.50 6.08
N VAL A 188 3.42 20.36 5.22
CA VAL A 188 4.70 20.18 4.54
C VAL A 188 5.79 20.89 5.33
N HIS A 189 6.79 20.14 5.75
CA HIS A 189 7.98 20.63 6.43
C HIS A 189 9.19 20.43 5.53
N PHE A 190 10.11 21.39 5.53
CA PHE A 190 11.36 21.28 4.77
C PHE A 190 12.55 21.56 5.69
N ALA A 191 13.41 20.56 5.90
CA ALA A 191 14.62 20.64 6.70
C ALA A 191 15.85 20.84 5.81
N VAL A 192 16.51 21.98 5.97
CA VAL A 192 17.77 22.28 5.30
C VAL A 192 18.93 21.81 6.16
N MET A 193 19.70 20.82 5.67
CA MET A 193 20.84 20.22 6.38
C MET A 193 22.14 20.46 5.61
N SER A 194 22.19 21.58 4.89
CA SER A 194 23.24 21.93 3.92
C SER A 194 24.57 22.29 4.58
N ARG A 195 25.66 22.14 3.80
CA ARG A 195 26.97 22.73 4.11
C ARG A 195 27.07 24.20 3.73
N SER A 196 26.10 24.77 3.03
CA SER A 196 26.09 26.16 2.63
C SER A 196 25.81 27.07 3.85
N ASP A 197 26.56 28.16 3.95
CA ASP A 197 26.35 29.24 4.93
C ASP A 197 25.30 30.26 4.45
N MET A 198 24.78 30.11 3.22
CA MET A 198 23.76 31.00 2.65
C MET A 198 22.54 31.09 3.58
N ASP A 199 22.01 32.29 3.78
CA ASP A 199 20.82 32.43 4.64
C ASP A 199 19.59 31.75 4.07
N LEU A 200 18.70 31.27 4.94
CA LEU A 200 17.51 30.50 4.54
C LEU A 200 16.57 31.33 3.64
N ASP A 201 16.45 32.62 3.90
CA ASP A 201 15.60 33.52 3.12
C ASP A 201 16.18 33.79 1.73
N ASP A 202 17.51 33.82 1.60
CA ASP A 202 18.17 33.90 0.30
C ASP A 202 17.97 32.60 -0.51
N ILE A 203 18.04 31.43 0.14
CA ILE A 203 17.75 30.14 -0.48
C ILE A 203 16.33 30.11 -1.04
N LYS A 204 15.33 30.57 -0.25
CA LYS A 204 13.94 30.65 -0.69
C LYS A 204 13.79 31.58 -1.90
N LYS A 205 14.38 32.79 -1.81
CA LYS A 205 14.30 33.81 -2.86
C LYS A 205 14.92 33.36 -4.18
N ILE A 206 16.10 32.74 -4.14
CA ILE A 206 16.80 32.23 -5.34
C ILE A 206 15.98 31.13 -6.01
N ASN A 207 15.28 30.30 -5.23
CA ASN A 207 14.45 29.23 -5.76
C ASN A 207 13.01 29.67 -6.10
N GLY A 208 12.70 30.96 -6.01
CA GLY A 208 11.37 31.50 -6.35
C GLY A 208 10.25 31.02 -5.43
N VAL A 209 10.56 30.68 -4.18
CA VAL A 209 9.56 30.30 -3.19
C VAL A 209 8.82 31.54 -2.72
N ASP A 210 7.54 31.60 -2.98
CA ASP A 210 6.63 32.67 -2.60
C ASP A 210 5.64 32.24 -1.49
N ASP A 211 4.76 33.15 -1.09
CA ASP A 211 3.75 32.90 -0.05
C ASP A 211 2.67 31.87 -0.44
N THR A 212 2.61 31.46 -1.70
CA THR A 212 1.69 30.40 -2.17
C THR A 212 2.22 29.00 -1.84
N CYS A 213 3.52 28.87 -1.59
CA CYS A 213 4.15 27.64 -1.14
C CYS A 213 4.00 27.47 0.38
N TYR A 214 3.01 26.76 0.86
CA TYR A 214 2.77 26.52 2.28
C TYR A 214 3.76 25.49 2.87
N ILE A 215 5.00 25.92 3.09
CA ILE A 215 6.09 25.09 3.62
C ILE A 215 6.54 25.66 4.98
N ILE A 216 6.66 24.78 5.98
CA ILE A 216 7.24 25.08 7.27
C ILE A 216 8.73 24.73 7.22
N TRP A 217 9.58 25.76 7.32
CA TRP A 217 11.01 25.62 7.14
C TRP A 217 11.73 25.35 8.46
N HIS A 218 12.72 24.43 8.42
CA HIS A 218 13.60 24.09 9.53
C HIS A 218 15.05 24.27 9.11
N ASP A 219 15.76 25.20 9.74
CA ASP A 219 17.21 25.31 9.59
C ASP A 219 17.90 24.29 10.50
N ALA A 220 18.15 23.12 9.93
CA ALA A 220 18.75 21.98 10.62
C ALA A 220 20.26 21.85 10.30
N ARG A 221 20.89 22.93 9.85
CA ARG A 221 22.33 22.96 9.60
C ARG A 221 23.10 22.91 10.92
N ALA A 222 24.18 22.13 10.90
CA ALA A 222 25.13 22.12 12.01
C ALA A 222 25.89 23.44 12.07
N ASP A 223 26.41 23.81 13.23
CA ASP A 223 27.40 24.88 13.36
C ASP A 223 28.63 24.60 12.48
N LEU A 224 29.25 25.63 11.93
CA LEU A 224 30.37 25.55 10.98
C LEU A 224 30.08 24.60 9.79
N PRO A 225 28.97 24.80 9.06
CA PRO A 225 28.53 23.86 8.06
C PRO A 225 29.55 23.72 6.91
N ALA A 226 30.11 24.81 6.40
CA ALA A 226 31.07 24.83 5.29
C ALA A 226 32.36 24.06 5.57
N LEU A 227 32.78 23.99 6.84
CA LEU A 227 34.00 23.28 7.24
C LEU A 227 33.77 21.81 7.60
N SER A 228 32.51 21.36 7.68
CA SER A 228 32.13 20.02 8.17
C SER A 228 32.66 18.92 7.27
N THR A 229 33.32 17.90 7.87
CA THR A 229 33.69 16.66 7.18
C THR A 229 32.46 15.84 6.75
N ASN A 230 32.64 14.85 5.89
CA ASN A 230 31.57 13.92 5.51
C ASN A 230 31.01 13.15 6.73
N ALA A 231 31.90 12.69 7.62
CA ALA A 231 31.48 12.01 8.85
C ALA A 231 30.65 12.92 9.77
N ARG A 232 31.01 14.21 9.85
CA ARG A 232 30.24 15.18 10.65
C ARG A 232 28.88 15.49 10.01
N LEU A 233 28.80 15.58 8.67
CA LEU A 233 27.54 15.74 7.94
C LEU A 233 26.60 14.56 8.18
N GLU A 234 27.11 13.32 8.10
CA GLU A 234 26.35 12.11 8.41
C GLU A 234 25.79 12.16 9.83
N GLN A 235 26.62 12.48 10.83
CA GLN A 235 26.21 12.61 12.23
C GLN A 235 25.22 13.77 12.44
N ALA A 236 25.38 14.87 11.71
CA ALA A 236 24.46 16.00 11.77
C ALA A 236 23.07 15.59 11.23
N ALA A 237 23.00 14.92 10.11
CA ALA A 237 21.75 14.42 9.53
C ALA A 237 21.02 13.46 10.50
N ILE A 238 21.74 12.48 11.08
CA ILE A 238 21.20 11.56 12.09
C ILE A 238 20.61 12.30 13.29
N ARG A 239 21.35 13.25 13.85
CA ARG A 239 20.91 13.99 15.03
C ARG A 239 19.77 14.96 14.74
N ALA A 240 19.82 15.67 13.61
CA ALA A 240 18.77 16.57 13.19
C ALA A 240 17.46 15.82 12.99
N LEU A 241 17.47 14.69 12.24
CA LEU A 241 16.29 13.87 12.02
C LEU A 241 15.71 13.33 13.33
N ARG A 242 16.55 12.89 14.26
CA ARG A 242 16.11 12.44 15.57
C ARG A 242 15.42 13.55 16.36
N HIS A 243 15.99 14.75 16.38
CA HIS A 243 15.35 15.88 17.03
C HIS A 243 14.01 16.24 16.38
N ILE A 244 14.00 16.37 15.06
CA ILE A 244 12.77 16.68 14.33
C ILE A 244 11.71 15.59 14.58
N HIS A 245 12.09 14.31 14.48
CA HIS A 245 11.17 13.20 14.71
C HIS A 245 10.57 13.22 16.12
N THR A 246 11.34 13.51 17.15
CA THR A 246 10.85 13.55 18.54
C THR A 246 9.70 14.54 18.74
N TYR A 247 9.65 15.63 17.98
CA TYR A 247 8.61 16.65 18.10
C TYR A 247 7.55 16.61 17.00
N MET A 248 7.88 16.04 15.83
CA MET A 248 7.03 16.11 14.64
C MET A 248 6.35 14.77 14.32
N HIS A 249 6.99 13.63 14.58
CA HIS A 249 6.56 12.31 14.13
C HIS A 249 6.13 12.31 12.64
N PRO A 250 7.03 12.67 11.68
CA PRO A 250 6.67 12.76 10.29
C PRO A 250 6.20 11.39 9.78
N GLN A 251 5.12 11.39 9.01
CA GLN A 251 4.54 10.16 8.45
C GLN A 251 5.36 9.62 7.28
N ALA A 252 6.10 10.49 6.60
CA ALA A 252 7.07 10.13 5.57
C ALA A 252 8.18 11.18 5.53
N ILE A 253 9.38 10.74 5.13
CA ILE A 253 10.53 11.59 4.86
C ILE A 253 10.88 11.45 3.38
N ILE A 254 10.99 12.57 2.67
CA ILE A 254 11.25 12.62 1.23
C ILE A 254 12.59 13.30 1.00
N VAL A 255 13.48 12.64 0.29
CA VAL A 255 14.82 13.14 -0.05
C VAL A 255 15.11 12.92 -1.52
N ASP A 256 16.10 13.64 -2.03
CA ASP A 256 16.68 13.36 -3.35
C ASP A 256 17.58 12.13 -3.25
N GLY A 257 17.30 11.12 -4.07
CA GLY A 257 18.10 9.90 -4.18
C GLY A 257 19.06 9.93 -5.37
N SER A 258 19.19 11.06 -6.08
CA SER A 258 20.11 11.23 -7.20
C SER A 258 21.57 11.42 -6.73
N ASP A 259 22.49 11.36 -7.67
CA ASP A 259 23.92 11.61 -7.42
C ASP A 259 24.24 13.07 -7.06
N ASP A 260 23.29 13.99 -7.19
CA ASP A 260 23.44 15.38 -6.78
C ASP A 260 23.47 15.54 -5.26
N GLU A 261 22.91 14.59 -4.51
CA GLU A 261 22.89 14.66 -3.04
C GLU A 261 24.19 14.07 -2.44
N PHE A 262 24.62 14.59 -1.29
CA PHE A 262 25.82 14.10 -0.64
C PHE A 262 25.64 12.67 -0.10
N PRO A 263 26.49 11.70 -0.48
CA PRO A 263 26.38 10.31 -0.02
C PRO A 263 26.43 10.14 1.51
N ALA A 264 27.16 11.02 2.21
CA ALA A 264 27.19 11.02 3.67
C ALA A 264 25.86 11.40 4.29
N PHE A 265 25.12 12.33 3.69
CA PHE A 265 23.78 12.70 4.11
C PHE A 265 22.79 11.57 3.86
N THR A 266 22.73 11.05 2.64
CA THR A 266 21.79 9.96 2.30
C THR A 266 22.02 8.72 3.15
N LYS A 267 23.28 8.39 3.46
CA LYS A 267 23.62 7.30 4.39
C LYS A 267 23.07 7.57 5.79
N GLY A 268 23.32 8.76 6.36
CA GLY A 268 22.82 9.13 7.68
C GLY A 268 21.29 9.13 7.76
N VAL A 269 20.61 9.61 6.71
CA VAL A 269 19.15 9.59 6.62
C VAL A 269 18.61 8.14 6.57
N ARG A 270 19.17 7.28 5.70
CA ARG A 270 18.77 5.87 5.61
C ARG A 270 18.93 5.12 6.93
N ASP A 271 20.02 5.34 7.62
CA ASP A 271 20.32 4.68 8.90
C ASP A 271 19.37 5.14 10.01
N GLU A 272 19.09 6.45 10.10
CA GLU A 272 18.20 6.97 11.13
C GLU A 272 16.73 6.69 10.83
N THR A 273 16.25 6.80 9.60
CA THR A 273 14.86 6.48 9.22
C THR A 273 14.53 5.01 9.46
N ARG A 274 15.49 4.11 9.17
CA ARG A 274 15.34 2.69 9.49
C ARG A 274 15.21 2.46 11.00
N ARG A 275 15.99 3.18 11.81
CA ARG A 275 15.94 3.10 13.26
C ARG A 275 14.64 3.66 13.84
N LEU A 276 14.12 4.74 13.25
CA LEU A 276 12.88 5.40 13.66
C LEU A 276 11.63 4.69 13.11
N ASN A 277 11.81 3.70 12.22
CA ASN A 277 10.75 3.02 11.47
C ASN A 277 9.84 4.01 10.71
N THR A 278 10.42 5.10 10.19
CA THR A 278 9.72 6.10 9.39
C THR A 278 9.98 5.83 7.91
N PRO A 279 8.95 5.82 7.04
CA PRO A 279 9.11 5.62 5.61
C PRO A 279 10.02 6.68 5.00
N LEU A 280 11.03 6.24 4.26
CA LEU A 280 11.93 7.07 3.47
C LEU A 280 11.59 6.92 2.00
N ILE A 281 11.30 8.03 1.33
CA ILE A 281 11.05 8.10 -0.11
C ILE A 281 12.23 8.81 -0.75
N GLU A 282 13.02 8.07 -1.50
CA GLU A 282 14.18 8.58 -2.24
C GLU A 282 13.75 8.82 -3.68
N LEU A 283 13.69 10.08 -4.08
CA LEU A 283 13.28 10.45 -5.43
C LEU A 283 14.44 10.29 -6.41
N PRO A 284 14.24 9.65 -7.57
CA PRO A 284 15.27 9.51 -8.59
C PRO A 284 15.58 10.85 -9.26
N ALA A 285 16.65 10.89 -10.04
CA ALA A 285 16.94 12.05 -10.89
C ALA A 285 15.74 12.36 -11.80
N ASN A 286 15.45 13.64 -12.00
CA ASN A 286 14.29 14.12 -12.80
C ASN A 286 12.93 13.57 -12.35
N ALA A 287 12.78 13.25 -11.06
CA ALA A 287 11.56 12.68 -10.51
C ALA A 287 10.29 13.47 -10.86
N TRP A 288 10.38 14.79 -10.97
CA TRP A 288 9.23 15.63 -11.30
C TRP A 288 8.53 15.23 -12.61
N THR A 289 9.29 14.71 -13.56
CA THR A 289 8.73 14.28 -14.86
C THR A 289 7.77 13.08 -14.74
N HIS A 290 8.06 12.14 -13.85
CA HIS A 290 7.33 10.88 -13.76
C HIS A 290 6.54 10.70 -12.46
N LEU A 291 6.99 11.36 -11.37
CA LEU A 291 6.44 11.19 -10.02
C LEU A 291 5.72 12.44 -9.50
N SER A 292 5.45 13.46 -10.33
CA SER A 292 4.77 14.70 -9.90
C SER A 292 3.42 14.45 -9.19
N TRP A 293 2.74 13.34 -9.48
CA TRP A 293 1.52 12.89 -8.81
C TRP A 293 1.72 12.60 -7.31
N LEU A 294 2.96 12.27 -6.88
CA LEU A 294 3.29 12.06 -5.46
C LEU A 294 2.93 13.29 -4.62
N ALA A 295 3.10 14.50 -5.17
CA ALA A 295 2.77 15.73 -4.48
C ALA A 295 1.26 15.90 -4.19
N LYS A 296 0.39 15.10 -4.79
CA LYS A 296 -1.07 15.12 -4.58
C LYS A 296 -1.52 14.15 -3.49
N LEU A 297 -0.63 13.25 -3.02
CA LEU A 297 -0.93 12.30 -1.96
C LEU A 297 -0.92 12.98 -0.58
N ASP A 298 -1.70 12.42 0.34
CA ASP A 298 -1.70 12.82 1.72
C ASP A 298 -0.65 12.04 2.55
N SER A 299 -0.40 12.51 3.76
CA SER A 299 0.57 11.90 4.68
C SER A 299 0.25 10.43 5.03
N ALA A 300 -1.05 10.06 5.09
CA ALA A 300 -1.47 8.70 5.38
C ALA A 300 -1.08 7.75 4.25
N SER A 301 -1.31 8.14 3.00
CA SER A 301 -0.87 7.42 1.81
C SER A 301 0.65 7.26 1.76
N LEU A 302 1.38 8.34 2.04
CA LEU A 302 2.85 8.32 2.03
C LEU A 302 3.44 7.46 3.15
N SER A 303 2.75 7.32 4.28
CA SER A 303 3.20 6.51 5.42
C SER A 303 3.35 5.02 5.11
N VAL A 304 2.65 4.53 4.09
CA VAL A 304 2.70 3.12 3.66
C VAL A 304 3.51 2.91 2.39
N TRP A 305 4.16 3.93 1.85
CA TRP A 305 4.87 3.90 0.57
C TRP A 305 5.79 2.69 0.39
N ASN A 306 6.59 2.38 1.42
CA ASN A 306 7.57 1.28 1.39
C ASN A 306 7.01 -0.05 1.91
N GLN A 307 5.78 -0.06 2.45
CA GLN A 307 5.15 -1.26 3.01
C GLN A 307 4.35 -2.03 1.97
N ILE A 308 3.91 -1.33 0.92
CA ILE A 308 3.07 -1.91 -0.12
C ILE A 308 3.92 -2.72 -1.08
N SER A 309 3.53 -3.98 -1.28
CA SER A 309 4.01 -4.86 -2.34
C SER A 309 2.89 -5.21 -3.30
N VAL A 310 3.24 -5.26 -4.57
CA VAL A 310 2.35 -5.73 -5.64
C VAL A 310 3.09 -6.84 -6.36
N ASP A 311 2.49 -8.02 -6.41
CA ASP A 311 2.97 -9.14 -7.24
C ASP A 311 2.16 -9.20 -8.53
N ILE A 312 2.70 -9.81 -9.57
CA ILE A 312 2.04 -9.97 -10.86
C ILE A 312 1.76 -11.46 -11.08
N LEU A 313 0.52 -11.78 -11.44
CA LEU A 313 0.08 -13.13 -11.77
C LEU A 313 -0.48 -13.18 -13.19
N ILE A 314 0.07 -14.07 -14.01
CA ILE A 314 -0.36 -14.29 -15.38
C ILE A 314 -0.75 -15.77 -15.52
N GLN A 315 -1.92 -16.02 -16.05
CA GLN A 315 -2.32 -17.37 -16.47
C GLN A 315 -2.05 -17.53 -17.96
N ALA A 316 -1.04 -18.32 -18.31
CA ALA A 316 -0.65 -18.53 -19.69
C ALA A 316 -1.68 -19.43 -20.41
N PRO A 317 -2.05 -19.11 -21.68
CA PRO A 317 -2.95 -19.95 -22.46
C PRO A 317 -2.21 -21.21 -22.97
N ALA A 318 -2.95 -22.27 -23.30
CA ALA A 318 -2.41 -23.48 -23.88
C ALA A 318 -1.80 -23.26 -25.26
N GLY A 319 -2.33 -22.30 -26.01
CA GLY A 319 -1.83 -21.93 -27.35
C GLY A 319 -1.86 -20.40 -27.52
N GLY A 320 -1.60 -19.90 -28.75
CA GLY A 320 -1.61 -18.46 -29.02
C GLY A 320 -0.51 -17.69 -28.30
N SER A 321 0.71 -18.24 -28.27
CA SER A 321 1.87 -17.68 -27.56
C SER A 321 2.17 -16.22 -27.87
N GLY A 322 1.77 -15.72 -29.05
CA GLY A 322 2.00 -14.33 -29.45
C GLY A 322 1.45 -13.29 -28.48
N SER A 323 0.28 -13.52 -27.89
CA SER A 323 -0.33 -12.62 -26.92
C SER A 323 0.50 -12.57 -25.62
N LEU A 324 0.85 -13.74 -25.06
CA LEU A 324 1.69 -13.81 -23.87
C LEU A 324 3.06 -13.15 -24.07
N LEU A 325 3.70 -13.39 -25.23
CA LEU A 325 5.01 -12.80 -25.54
C LEU A 325 4.93 -11.27 -25.64
N ARG A 326 3.83 -10.74 -26.21
CA ARG A 326 3.56 -9.29 -26.25
C ARG A 326 3.44 -8.73 -24.85
N LEU A 327 2.63 -9.34 -23.98
CA LEU A 327 2.49 -8.93 -22.59
C LEU A 327 3.82 -8.93 -21.85
N LEU A 328 4.60 -10.02 -21.93
CA LEU A 328 5.89 -10.14 -21.25
C LEU A 328 6.90 -9.10 -21.75
N LYS A 329 6.85 -8.75 -23.03
CA LYS A 329 7.66 -7.68 -23.60
C LYS A 329 7.21 -6.31 -23.04
N SER A 330 5.91 -5.99 -23.04
CA SER A 330 5.41 -4.72 -22.50
C SER A 330 5.74 -4.57 -21.00
N LEU A 331 5.70 -5.67 -20.23
CA LEU A 331 6.16 -5.66 -18.84
C LEU A 331 7.67 -5.40 -18.73
N SER A 332 8.48 -5.94 -19.63
CA SER A 332 9.92 -5.68 -19.64
C SER A 332 10.25 -4.22 -19.96
N ASP A 333 9.42 -3.55 -20.74
CA ASP A 333 9.59 -2.15 -21.13
C ASP A 333 8.97 -1.18 -20.09
N ALA A 334 8.34 -1.71 -19.03
CA ALA A 334 7.66 -0.92 -18.03
C ALA A 334 8.62 -0.21 -17.07
N GLU A 335 8.17 0.95 -16.58
CA GLU A 335 8.92 1.79 -15.66
C GLU A 335 8.58 1.47 -14.21
N PHE A 336 9.57 0.97 -13.45
CA PHE A 336 9.46 0.67 -12.02
C PHE A 336 10.34 1.57 -11.16
N THR A 337 10.75 2.72 -11.68
CA THR A 337 11.63 3.64 -10.96
C THR A 337 10.98 4.11 -9.65
N ALA A 338 11.74 4.11 -8.56
CA ALA A 338 11.29 4.43 -7.20
C ALA A 338 10.24 3.47 -6.59
N PHE A 339 10.06 2.28 -7.18
CA PHE A 339 9.15 1.27 -6.64
C PHE A 339 9.86 -0.03 -6.30
N THR A 340 9.25 -0.81 -5.41
CA THR A 340 9.61 -2.21 -5.22
C THR A 340 9.19 -2.99 -6.48
N ILE A 341 10.15 -3.70 -7.08
CA ILE A 341 9.88 -4.48 -8.29
C ILE A 341 8.90 -5.60 -7.94
N PRO A 342 7.82 -5.77 -8.71
CA PRO A 342 6.88 -6.86 -8.53
C PRO A 342 7.52 -8.24 -8.72
N HIS A 343 7.14 -9.23 -7.92
CA HIS A 343 7.42 -10.62 -8.23
C HIS A 343 6.47 -11.10 -9.34
N LEU A 344 6.99 -11.74 -10.37
CA LEU A 344 6.20 -12.23 -11.49
C LEU A 344 5.98 -13.75 -11.37
N THR A 345 4.72 -14.15 -11.29
CA THR A 345 4.32 -15.57 -11.34
C THR A 345 3.58 -15.83 -12.64
N ILE A 346 4.04 -16.82 -13.40
CA ILE A 346 3.37 -17.30 -14.62
C ILE A 346 2.87 -18.72 -14.36
N GLU A 347 1.57 -18.89 -14.36
CA GLU A 347 0.94 -20.20 -14.33
C GLU A 347 0.83 -20.75 -15.75
N LEU A 348 1.54 -21.84 -15.99
CA LEU A 348 1.65 -22.48 -17.29
C LEU A 348 0.63 -23.63 -17.39
N PRO A 349 -0.01 -23.81 -18.56
CA PRO A 349 -0.92 -24.94 -18.83
C PRO A 349 -0.18 -26.28 -18.82
N GLN A 350 -0.92 -27.35 -18.98
CA GLN A 350 -0.34 -28.71 -19.09
C GLN A 350 0.57 -28.81 -20.31
N ASP A 351 0.08 -28.39 -21.45
CA ASP A 351 0.78 -28.45 -22.75
C ASP A 351 1.23 -27.02 -23.09
N ILE A 352 2.54 -26.82 -23.16
CA ILE A 352 3.15 -25.53 -23.46
C ILE A 352 3.56 -25.49 -24.92
N GLU A 353 3.13 -24.44 -25.60
CA GLU A 353 3.55 -24.21 -26.99
C GLU A 353 5.07 -24.02 -27.09
N PRO A 354 5.77 -24.66 -28.08
CA PRO A 354 7.23 -24.59 -28.19
C PRO A 354 7.79 -23.17 -28.26
N ALA A 355 7.05 -22.23 -28.84
CA ALA A 355 7.45 -20.83 -28.92
C ALA A 355 7.49 -20.16 -27.52
N THR A 356 6.49 -20.41 -26.69
CA THR A 356 6.45 -19.95 -25.30
C THR A 356 7.58 -20.57 -24.48
N ALA A 357 7.78 -21.88 -24.57
CA ALA A 357 8.85 -22.57 -23.85
C ALA A 357 10.23 -21.99 -24.19
N LYS A 358 10.54 -21.84 -25.48
CA LYS A 358 11.79 -21.24 -25.95
C LYS A 358 12.00 -19.80 -25.49
N PHE A 359 10.94 -19.00 -25.47
CA PHE A 359 11.02 -17.62 -24.99
C PHE A 359 11.32 -17.58 -23.48
N LEU A 360 10.62 -18.39 -22.68
CA LEU A 360 10.77 -18.42 -21.22
C LEU A 360 12.17 -18.91 -20.78
N GLU A 361 12.87 -19.73 -21.55
CA GLU A 361 14.26 -20.11 -21.28
C GLU A 361 15.22 -18.90 -21.20
N THR A 362 14.97 -17.89 -22.03
CA THR A 362 15.81 -16.69 -22.13
C THR A 362 15.25 -15.49 -21.36
N PHE A 363 13.98 -15.53 -21.03
CA PHE A 363 13.30 -14.44 -20.31
C PHE A 363 13.89 -14.26 -18.91
N ARG A 364 14.15 -13.00 -18.54
CA ARG A 364 14.70 -12.63 -17.23
C ARG A 364 13.82 -11.57 -16.60
N TRP A 365 13.50 -11.77 -15.33
CA TRP A 365 12.74 -10.81 -14.54
C TRP A 365 13.40 -10.63 -13.16
N PRO A 366 13.71 -9.42 -12.69
CA PRO A 366 13.47 -8.13 -13.37
C PRO A 366 14.28 -7.96 -14.66
N PRO A 367 13.84 -7.05 -15.55
CA PRO A 367 14.59 -6.71 -16.76
C PRO A 367 15.98 -6.16 -16.44
N PRO A 368 17.00 -6.36 -17.30
CA PRO A 368 18.38 -5.97 -17.01
C PRO A 368 18.60 -4.47 -16.78
N HIS A 369 17.76 -3.62 -17.35
CA HIS A 369 17.84 -2.16 -17.20
C HIS A 369 17.30 -1.66 -15.88
N VAL A 370 16.53 -2.47 -15.15
CA VAL A 370 15.98 -2.12 -13.84
C VAL A 370 17.01 -2.40 -12.76
N GLN A 371 17.22 -1.44 -11.85
CA GLN A 371 18.17 -1.59 -10.76
C GLN A 371 17.76 -2.73 -9.82
N ASN A 372 18.53 -3.80 -9.84
CA ASN A 372 18.36 -4.96 -8.96
C ASN A 372 19.70 -5.26 -8.27
N PRO A 373 20.03 -4.57 -7.16
CA PRO A 373 21.34 -4.68 -6.52
C PRO A 373 21.65 -6.09 -6.01
N GLY A 374 20.60 -6.86 -5.66
CA GLY A 374 20.76 -8.26 -5.23
C GLY A 374 20.88 -9.28 -6.36
N ARG A 375 20.66 -8.87 -7.61
CA ARG A 375 20.58 -9.76 -8.79
C ARG A 375 19.67 -10.96 -8.57
N VAL A 376 18.62 -10.78 -7.76
CA VAL A 376 17.66 -11.83 -7.43
C VAL A 376 16.70 -12.01 -8.58
N GLN A 377 16.54 -13.27 -9.03
CA GLN A 377 15.49 -13.62 -9.99
C GLN A 377 14.14 -13.56 -9.28
N MET A 378 13.22 -12.72 -9.77
CA MET A 378 11.88 -12.54 -9.21
C MET A 378 10.82 -13.12 -10.15
N LEU A 379 11.11 -14.26 -10.76
CA LEU A 379 10.24 -15.01 -11.68
C LEU A 379 9.94 -16.39 -11.10
N SER A 380 8.65 -16.72 -11.00
CA SER A 380 8.16 -18.06 -10.67
C SER A 380 7.38 -18.62 -11.86
N LEU A 381 7.77 -19.78 -12.34
CA LEU A 381 7.04 -20.54 -13.34
C LEU A 381 6.34 -21.71 -12.65
N ARG A 382 5.00 -21.72 -12.66
CA ARG A 382 4.20 -22.82 -12.10
C ARG A 382 3.63 -23.64 -13.24
N HIS A 383 4.18 -24.84 -13.45
CA HIS A 383 3.71 -25.75 -14.47
C HIS A 383 2.60 -26.65 -13.94
N ARG A 384 1.51 -26.75 -14.67
CA ARG A 384 0.41 -27.66 -14.37
C ARG A 384 0.73 -29.07 -14.84
N ILE A 385 0.65 -30.04 -13.93
CA ILE A 385 0.81 -31.48 -14.23
C ILE A 385 -0.47 -32.19 -13.78
N PRO A 386 -1.60 -32.02 -14.47
CA PRO A 386 -2.84 -32.67 -14.06
C PRO A 386 -2.88 -34.11 -14.54
N ARG A 387 -3.45 -34.95 -13.71
CA ARG A 387 -3.82 -36.33 -14.11
C ARG A 387 -5.28 -36.44 -14.60
N GLN A 388 -6.11 -35.47 -14.26
CA GLN A 388 -7.54 -35.44 -14.53
C GLN A 388 -8.00 -34.02 -14.90
N ARG A 389 -9.15 -33.91 -15.55
CA ARG A 389 -9.81 -32.63 -15.82
C ARG A 389 -10.23 -32.02 -14.49
N MET A 390 -9.89 -30.74 -14.27
CA MET A 390 -10.29 -29.99 -13.11
C MET A 390 -11.70 -29.43 -13.26
N THR A 391 -12.44 -29.32 -12.16
CA THR A 391 -13.68 -28.55 -12.11
C THR A 391 -13.37 -27.03 -12.20
N GLU A 392 -14.40 -26.22 -12.39
CA GLU A 392 -14.25 -24.76 -12.40
C GLU A 392 -13.80 -24.24 -11.04
N GLU A 393 -14.28 -24.83 -9.95
CA GLU A 393 -13.90 -24.49 -8.58
C GLU A 393 -12.45 -24.87 -8.30
N GLU A 394 -12.04 -26.09 -8.66
CA GLU A 394 -10.64 -26.55 -8.52
C GLU A 394 -9.68 -25.69 -9.34
N SER A 395 -10.05 -25.30 -10.57
CA SER A 395 -9.27 -24.38 -11.40
C SER A 395 -9.13 -23.02 -10.73
N SER A 396 -10.23 -22.49 -10.20
CA SER A 396 -10.26 -21.20 -9.48
C SER A 396 -9.42 -21.24 -8.20
N ILE A 397 -9.53 -22.29 -7.38
CA ILE A 397 -8.73 -22.47 -6.15
C ILE A 397 -7.24 -22.49 -6.51
N ARG A 398 -6.86 -23.32 -7.48
CA ARG A 398 -5.47 -23.42 -7.91
C ARG A 398 -4.89 -22.09 -8.38
N PHE A 399 -5.68 -21.32 -9.14
CA PHE A 399 -5.29 -19.98 -9.56
C PHE A 399 -5.10 -19.06 -8.36
N LEU A 400 -6.03 -19.05 -7.42
CA LEU A 400 -5.96 -18.23 -6.21
C LEU A 400 -4.80 -18.63 -5.29
N GLU A 401 -4.41 -19.90 -5.25
CA GLU A 401 -3.24 -20.40 -4.51
C GLU A 401 -1.89 -20.05 -5.15
N SER A 402 -1.90 -19.47 -6.35
CA SER A 402 -0.67 -19.00 -7.02
C SER A 402 -0.06 -17.78 -6.35
N PHE A 403 -0.83 -17.08 -5.53
CA PHE A 403 -0.38 -15.97 -4.70
C PHE A 403 -1.00 -16.06 -3.32
N TRP A 404 -0.21 -15.76 -2.29
CA TRP A 404 -0.70 -15.59 -0.93
C TRP A 404 -0.09 -14.35 -0.30
N PRO A 405 -0.90 -13.37 0.13
CA PRO A 405 -0.39 -12.11 0.68
C PRO A 405 0.30 -12.33 2.02
N THR A 406 1.55 -11.90 2.13
CA THR A 406 2.33 -11.97 3.38
C THR A 406 1.73 -11.06 4.46
N THR A 407 1.26 -9.89 4.05
CA THR A 407 0.52 -8.94 4.88
C THR A 407 -0.76 -8.57 4.14
N PRO A 408 -1.92 -9.08 4.56
CA PRO A 408 -3.17 -8.92 3.80
C PRO A 408 -3.53 -7.47 3.43
N ARG A 409 -3.16 -6.53 4.31
CA ARG A 409 -3.44 -5.11 4.09
C ARG A 409 -2.49 -4.46 3.07
N HIS A 410 -1.25 -4.94 2.93
CA HIS A 410 -0.21 -4.26 2.15
C HIS A 410 0.34 -5.08 0.98
N SER A 411 0.06 -6.40 0.93
CA SER A 411 0.48 -7.26 -0.19
C SER A 411 -0.69 -7.49 -1.12
N HIS A 412 -0.57 -7.10 -2.38
CA HIS A 412 -1.64 -7.12 -3.38
C HIS A 412 -1.19 -7.88 -4.61
N ILE A 413 -2.15 -8.29 -5.44
CA ILE A 413 -1.89 -9.04 -6.66
C ILE A 413 -2.46 -8.30 -7.88
N LEU A 414 -1.64 -8.13 -8.89
CA LEU A 414 -2.04 -7.66 -10.21
C LEU A 414 -2.24 -8.87 -11.11
N VAL A 415 -3.47 -9.17 -11.44
CA VAL A 415 -3.84 -10.22 -12.38
C VAL A 415 -3.86 -9.66 -13.79
N LEU A 416 -3.11 -10.31 -14.69
CA LEU A 416 -3.02 -9.91 -16.08
C LEU A 416 -3.44 -11.06 -16.99
N SER A 417 -4.33 -10.77 -17.92
CA SER A 417 -4.65 -11.66 -19.03
C SER A 417 -3.52 -11.62 -20.07
N PRO A 418 -3.20 -12.74 -20.73
CA PRO A 418 -2.23 -12.76 -21.82
C PRO A 418 -2.55 -11.80 -22.96
N GLN A 419 -3.83 -11.45 -23.13
CA GLN A 419 -4.29 -10.51 -24.17
C GLN A 419 -3.98 -9.04 -23.83
N ALA A 420 -3.59 -8.73 -22.60
CA ALA A 420 -3.26 -7.37 -22.22
C ALA A 420 -1.87 -6.96 -22.74
N GLU A 421 -1.74 -5.72 -23.17
CA GLU A 421 -0.49 -5.04 -23.41
C GLU A 421 -0.48 -3.79 -22.54
N LEU A 422 0.59 -3.54 -21.80
CA LEU A 422 0.67 -2.47 -20.81
C LEU A 422 1.52 -1.31 -21.32
N ALA A 423 1.08 -0.09 -21.06
CA ALA A 423 1.87 1.10 -21.30
C ALA A 423 3.07 1.16 -20.34
N PRO A 424 4.21 1.75 -20.71
CA PRO A 424 5.38 1.83 -19.84
C PRO A 424 5.10 2.46 -18.46
N GLY A 425 4.21 3.45 -18.40
CA GLY A 425 3.85 4.18 -17.17
C GLY A 425 2.70 3.58 -16.36
N PHE A 426 2.19 2.41 -16.70
CA PHE A 426 1.01 1.83 -16.06
C PHE A 426 1.13 1.70 -14.53
N PHE A 427 2.34 1.38 -14.06
CA PHE A 427 2.59 1.12 -12.64
C PHE A 427 2.50 2.39 -11.79
N HIS A 428 2.81 3.55 -12.38
CA HIS A 428 2.63 4.86 -11.73
C HIS A 428 1.15 5.14 -11.44
N TYR A 429 0.27 4.93 -12.44
CA TYR A 429 -1.16 5.07 -12.24
C TYR A 429 -1.68 4.09 -11.17
N LEU A 430 -1.29 2.82 -11.26
CA LEU A 430 -1.71 1.79 -10.33
C LEU A 430 -1.32 2.14 -8.89
N LYS A 431 -0.07 2.57 -8.68
CA LYS A 431 0.45 2.99 -7.38
C LYS A 431 -0.29 4.22 -6.86
N TYR A 432 -0.51 5.22 -7.71
CA TYR A 432 -1.23 6.43 -7.35
C TYR A 432 -2.68 6.14 -6.94
N ALA A 433 -3.43 5.43 -7.78
CA ALA A 433 -4.82 5.07 -7.49
C ALA A 433 -4.93 4.20 -6.22
N MET A 434 -4.03 3.22 -6.05
CA MET A 434 -4.00 2.39 -4.85
C MET A 434 -3.75 3.21 -3.59
N LEU A 435 -2.75 4.12 -3.59
CA LEU A 435 -2.43 4.97 -2.45
C LEU A 435 -3.60 5.91 -2.12
N GLU A 436 -4.26 6.47 -3.13
CA GLU A 436 -5.38 7.38 -2.94
C GLU A 436 -6.62 6.67 -2.43
N TYR A 437 -7.07 5.58 -3.07
CA TYR A 437 -8.36 4.97 -2.78
C TYR A 437 -8.31 3.92 -1.67
N ARG A 438 -7.12 3.38 -1.34
CA ARG A 438 -6.99 2.37 -0.28
C ARG A 438 -6.40 2.92 1.01
N TYR A 439 -5.47 3.89 0.93
CA TYR A 439 -4.66 4.28 2.09
C TYR A 439 -4.81 5.74 2.48
N SER A 440 -5.44 6.58 1.66
CA SER A 440 -5.61 7.99 2.03
C SER A 440 -6.50 8.13 3.27
N ARG A 441 -6.26 9.21 3.99
CA ARG A 441 -7.09 9.56 5.14
C ARG A 441 -8.56 9.71 4.77
N LEU A 442 -8.85 10.31 3.60
CA LEU A 442 -10.22 10.48 3.12
C LEU A 442 -10.88 9.12 2.89
N SER A 443 -10.21 8.20 2.21
CA SER A 443 -10.72 6.85 1.95
C SER A 443 -11.02 6.10 3.25
N THR A 444 -10.12 6.18 4.24
CA THR A 444 -10.30 5.54 5.55
C THR A 444 -11.47 6.16 6.33
N LEU A 445 -11.61 7.49 6.34
CA LEU A 445 -12.70 8.19 7.04
C LEU A 445 -14.06 7.88 6.43
N THR A 446 -14.14 7.78 5.11
CA THR A 446 -15.36 7.45 4.36
C THR A 446 -15.59 5.95 4.20
N LYS A 447 -14.66 5.12 4.70
CA LYS A 447 -14.67 3.64 4.63
C LYS A 447 -14.66 3.07 3.21
N TRP A 448 -14.15 3.82 2.24
CA TRP A 448 -13.95 3.30 0.89
C TRP A 448 -12.83 2.26 0.82
N ASP A 449 -11.83 2.36 1.70
CA ASP A 449 -10.80 1.36 1.89
C ASP A 449 -11.36 -0.05 2.15
N GLN A 450 -12.59 -0.14 2.69
CA GLN A 450 -13.28 -1.40 2.99
C GLN A 450 -14.27 -1.83 1.90
N ARG A 451 -14.60 -0.96 0.95
CA ARG A 451 -15.63 -1.23 -0.07
C ARG A 451 -15.05 -1.55 -1.45
N ILE A 452 -13.78 -1.31 -1.67
CA ILE A 452 -13.13 -1.57 -2.94
C ILE A 452 -12.54 -2.99 -2.94
N LEU A 453 -12.89 -3.79 -3.97
CA LEU A 453 -12.31 -5.09 -4.26
C LEU A 453 -10.91 -4.94 -4.83
N GLY A 454 -10.78 -4.01 -5.79
CA GLY A 454 -9.54 -3.80 -6.53
C GLY A 454 -9.66 -2.65 -7.53
N ILE A 455 -8.63 -2.52 -8.36
CA ILE A 455 -8.48 -1.45 -9.35
C ILE A 455 -8.24 -2.08 -10.72
N SER A 456 -9.08 -1.78 -11.69
CA SER A 456 -8.88 -2.14 -13.10
C SER A 456 -8.00 -1.09 -13.80
N MET A 457 -7.15 -1.53 -14.72
CA MET A 457 -6.42 -0.65 -15.63
C MET A 457 -6.99 -0.69 -17.06
N ALA A 458 -7.82 -1.67 -17.35
CA ALA A 458 -8.45 -1.81 -18.65
C ALA A 458 -9.93 -1.46 -18.55
N SER A 459 -10.46 -0.76 -19.57
CA SER A 459 -11.88 -0.55 -19.71
C SER A 459 -12.59 -1.84 -20.15
N PRO A 460 -13.77 -2.17 -19.62
CA PRO A 460 -14.57 -3.28 -20.09
C PRO A 460 -15.08 -3.00 -21.50
N SER A 461 -15.07 -4.00 -22.34
CA SER A 461 -15.62 -3.89 -23.70
C SER A 461 -17.07 -4.38 -23.82
N THR A 462 -17.41 -5.35 -22.97
CA THR A 462 -18.75 -5.93 -22.86
C THR A 462 -19.12 -6.08 -21.40
N TYR A 463 -20.40 -6.23 -21.12
CA TYR A 463 -20.85 -6.70 -19.82
C TYR A 463 -20.34 -8.13 -19.58
N LEU A 464 -20.38 -8.59 -18.33
CA LEU A 464 -19.80 -9.91 -17.95
C LEU A 464 -20.53 -11.09 -18.61
N ASP A 465 -21.78 -10.94 -19.00
CA ASP A 465 -22.55 -11.95 -19.75
C ASP A 465 -22.08 -12.08 -21.22
N GLY A 466 -21.27 -11.13 -21.69
CA GLY A 466 -20.71 -11.11 -23.06
C GLY A 466 -21.71 -10.84 -24.15
N LYS A 467 -22.95 -10.37 -23.84
CA LYS A 467 -24.01 -10.16 -24.82
C LYS A 467 -24.07 -8.75 -25.39
N ALA A 468 -23.86 -7.73 -24.55
CA ALA A 468 -23.92 -6.35 -24.93
C ALA A 468 -22.60 -5.63 -24.73
N ASP A 469 -22.33 -4.63 -25.57
CA ASP A 469 -21.18 -3.75 -25.39
C ASP A 469 -21.39 -2.87 -24.15
N PHE A 470 -20.30 -2.66 -23.40
CA PHE A 470 -20.34 -1.84 -22.21
C PHE A 470 -20.45 -0.36 -22.55
N VAL A 471 -21.35 0.34 -21.89
CA VAL A 471 -21.54 1.79 -22.02
C VAL A 471 -21.02 2.47 -20.77
N GLU A 472 -20.02 3.35 -20.94
CA GLU A 472 -19.43 4.11 -19.84
C GLU A 472 -20.46 5.06 -19.21
N PRO A 473 -20.56 5.14 -17.86
CA PRO A 473 -21.49 6.04 -17.21
C PRO A 473 -21.11 7.49 -17.46
N THR A 474 -22.07 8.31 -17.87
CA THR A 474 -21.88 9.75 -17.99
C THR A 474 -22.05 10.42 -16.65
N ALA A 475 -21.04 11.18 -16.19
CA ALA A 475 -21.15 11.94 -14.96
C ALA A 475 -22.06 13.16 -15.18
N GLU A 476 -23.25 13.16 -14.59
CA GLU A 476 -24.20 14.30 -14.65
C GLU A 476 -23.64 15.62 -14.10
N LYS A 477 -22.51 15.58 -13.38
CA LYS A 477 -21.89 16.72 -12.69
C LYS A 477 -20.49 17.08 -13.21
N ALA A 478 -19.97 16.42 -14.24
CA ALA A 478 -18.65 16.74 -14.75
C ALA A 478 -18.71 18.01 -15.63
N GLU A 479 -18.22 19.13 -15.10
CA GLU A 479 -18.03 20.39 -15.83
C GLU A 479 -16.99 20.30 -16.97
N HIS A 480 -16.35 19.14 -17.15
CA HIS A 480 -15.30 18.91 -18.14
C HIS A 480 -15.63 17.71 -19.04
N SER A 481 -15.40 17.88 -20.33
CA SER A 481 -15.69 16.93 -21.41
C SER A 481 -14.79 15.68 -21.46
N GLY A 482 -14.02 15.37 -20.43
CA GLY A 482 -13.21 14.16 -20.32
C GLY A 482 -13.95 13.08 -19.53
N GLY A 483 -13.85 11.82 -19.95
CA GLY A 483 -14.44 10.68 -19.23
C GLY A 483 -14.04 10.64 -17.77
N THR A 484 -14.94 10.25 -16.89
CA THR A 484 -14.73 10.19 -15.46
C THR A 484 -14.54 8.74 -15.01
N SER A 485 -13.55 8.46 -14.13
CA SER A 485 -13.44 7.16 -13.46
C SER A 485 -14.75 6.80 -12.76
N TYR A 486 -15.05 5.53 -12.62
CA TYR A 486 -16.29 5.04 -12.01
C TYR A 486 -16.05 3.80 -11.16
N LEU A 487 -17.01 3.46 -10.33
CA LEU A 487 -17.00 2.30 -9.45
C LEU A 487 -18.09 1.33 -9.92
N TRP A 488 -17.69 0.13 -10.34
CA TRP A 488 -18.60 -0.92 -10.80
C TRP A 488 -18.51 -2.15 -9.91
N GLN A 489 -19.66 -2.73 -9.58
CA GLN A 489 -19.72 -3.94 -8.73
C GLN A 489 -19.31 -5.23 -9.48
N ALA A 490 -18.67 -5.09 -10.61
CA ALA A 490 -18.16 -6.19 -11.42
C ALA A 490 -16.63 -6.16 -11.51
N PRO A 491 -15.96 -7.32 -11.32
CA PRO A 491 -14.50 -7.43 -11.49
C PRO A 491 -14.10 -7.51 -12.96
N ASN A 492 -12.79 -7.36 -13.24
CA ASN A 492 -12.17 -7.48 -14.55
C ASN A 492 -11.11 -8.59 -14.55
N SER A 493 -11.00 -9.37 -15.63
CA SER A 493 -9.97 -10.42 -15.77
C SER A 493 -8.78 -10.00 -16.63
N ASN A 494 -8.83 -8.85 -17.32
CA ASN A 494 -7.77 -8.46 -18.26
C ASN A 494 -6.55 -7.83 -17.59
N ALA A 495 -6.76 -6.81 -16.77
CA ALA A 495 -5.69 -6.13 -16.05
C ALA A 495 -6.26 -5.52 -14.76
N MET A 496 -6.25 -6.28 -13.67
CA MET A 496 -6.88 -5.89 -12.41
C MET A 496 -5.98 -6.16 -11.22
N LEU A 497 -5.75 -5.13 -10.40
CA LEU A 497 -5.21 -5.29 -9.06
C LEU A 497 -6.34 -5.72 -8.13
N ILE A 498 -6.12 -6.79 -7.36
CA ILE A 498 -7.01 -7.22 -6.26
C ILE A 498 -6.27 -7.03 -4.95
N PHE A 499 -6.95 -6.45 -3.96
CA PHE A 499 -6.35 -6.23 -2.64
C PHE A 499 -6.15 -7.54 -1.88
N GLY A 500 -5.07 -7.67 -1.13
CA GLY A 500 -4.68 -8.94 -0.51
C GLY A 500 -5.71 -9.49 0.48
N ASP A 501 -6.37 -8.65 1.27
CA ASP A 501 -7.47 -9.07 2.14
C ASP A 501 -8.69 -9.59 1.35
N ARG A 502 -8.96 -8.97 0.19
CA ARG A 502 -10.04 -9.41 -0.71
C ARG A 502 -9.67 -10.70 -1.44
N TRP A 503 -8.39 -10.90 -1.73
CA TRP A 503 -7.89 -12.15 -2.31
C TRP A 503 -8.07 -13.34 -1.36
N ILE A 504 -7.74 -13.15 -0.08
CA ILE A 504 -7.96 -14.18 0.95
C ILE A 504 -9.45 -14.51 1.09
N GLU A 505 -10.29 -13.49 1.10
CA GLU A 505 -11.74 -13.66 1.21
C GLU A 505 -12.32 -14.39 -0.01
N LEU A 506 -11.83 -14.05 -1.21
CA LEU A 506 -12.21 -14.74 -2.46
C LEU A 506 -11.81 -16.23 -2.41
N HIS A 507 -10.57 -16.52 -2.00
CA HIS A 507 -10.11 -17.90 -1.83
C HIS A 507 -10.98 -18.65 -0.82
N GLY A 508 -11.33 -18.03 0.30
CA GLY A 508 -12.20 -18.64 1.32
C GLY A 508 -13.61 -18.93 0.79
N LEU A 509 -14.18 -18.05 -0.04
CA LEU A 509 -15.47 -18.26 -0.68
C LEU A 509 -15.43 -19.48 -1.64
N VAL A 510 -14.43 -19.52 -2.53
CA VAL A 510 -14.32 -20.61 -3.53
C VAL A 510 -14.07 -21.95 -2.85
N SER A 511 -13.15 -21.99 -1.88
CA SER A 511 -12.86 -23.19 -1.09
C SER A 511 -14.07 -23.69 -0.30
N GLY A 512 -14.91 -22.77 0.21
CA GLY A 512 -16.16 -23.12 0.89
C GLY A 512 -17.18 -23.73 -0.06
N VAL A 513 -17.30 -23.21 -1.28
CA VAL A 513 -18.19 -23.77 -2.33
C VAL A 513 -17.71 -25.17 -2.73
N ASP A 514 -16.43 -25.35 -3.00
CA ASP A 514 -15.84 -26.64 -3.36
C ASP A 514 -16.04 -27.70 -2.26
N ALA A 515 -15.75 -27.35 -1.02
CA ALA A 515 -15.97 -28.23 0.13
C ALA A 515 -17.44 -28.65 0.30
N LEU A 516 -18.39 -27.74 0.02
CA LEU A 516 -19.80 -28.06 0.04
C LEU A 516 -20.21 -29.01 -1.08
N GLN A 517 -19.68 -28.84 -2.29
CA GLN A 517 -19.94 -29.73 -3.41
C GLN A 517 -19.44 -31.14 -3.09
N HIS A 518 -18.23 -31.26 -2.58
CA HIS A 518 -17.66 -32.55 -2.16
C HIS A 518 -18.47 -33.23 -1.02
N ALA A 519 -18.97 -32.44 -0.07
CA ALA A 519 -19.75 -32.96 1.06
C ALA A 519 -21.16 -33.42 0.67
N ARG A 520 -21.72 -32.92 -0.44
CA ARG A 520 -23.06 -33.31 -0.96
C ARG A 520 -23.04 -34.59 -1.78
N GLY A 521 -21.89 -34.97 -2.32
CA GLY A 521 -21.79 -36.12 -3.20
C GLY A 521 -22.62 -35.93 -4.48
N ASP A 522 -23.60 -36.83 -4.70
CA ASP A 522 -24.47 -36.83 -5.90
C ASP A 522 -25.67 -35.86 -5.83
N GLU A 523 -25.86 -35.13 -4.70
CA GLU A 523 -26.92 -34.14 -4.62
C GLU A 523 -26.63 -32.94 -5.54
N PRO A 524 -27.64 -32.42 -6.28
CA PRO A 524 -27.42 -31.27 -7.15
C PRO A 524 -26.99 -30.04 -6.34
N PRO A 525 -26.04 -29.24 -6.87
CA PRO A 525 -25.64 -28.02 -6.20
C PRO A 525 -26.82 -27.02 -6.10
N PRO A 526 -26.82 -26.11 -5.10
CA PRO A 526 -27.88 -25.11 -4.96
C PRO A 526 -27.99 -24.22 -6.20
N GLU A 527 -29.19 -23.76 -6.50
CA GLU A 527 -29.47 -22.88 -7.64
C GLU A 527 -28.55 -21.65 -7.69
N MET A 528 -28.31 -21.00 -6.55
CA MET A 528 -27.40 -19.86 -6.47
C MET A 528 -25.92 -20.16 -6.83
N VAL A 529 -25.52 -21.41 -6.80
CA VAL A 529 -24.18 -21.85 -7.23
C VAL A 529 -24.17 -22.20 -8.71
N THR A 530 -25.26 -22.80 -9.21
CA THR A 530 -25.41 -23.21 -10.62
C THR A 530 -25.74 -22.06 -11.56
N GLU A 531 -26.41 -21.04 -11.05
CA GLU A 531 -26.70 -19.81 -11.78
C GLU A 531 -25.39 -19.04 -12.02
N LYS A 532 -24.95 -18.95 -13.28
CA LYS A 532 -23.74 -18.27 -13.71
C LYS A 532 -24.09 -17.09 -14.60
N VAL A 533 -23.55 -15.94 -14.24
CA VAL A 533 -23.73 -14.70 -14.99
C VAL A 533 -22.57 -14.48 -15.95
N VAL A 534 -21.36 -14.83 -15.52
CA VAL A 534 -20.14 -14.58 -16.29
C VAL A 534 -20.05 -15.53 -17.47
N SER A 535 -19.82 -14.97 -18.66
CA SER A 535 -19.64 -15.76 -19.88
C SER A 535 -18.42 -16.68 -19.78
N LYS A 536 -18.51 -17.89 -20.32
CA LYS A 536 -17.39 -18.85 -20.43
C LYS A 536 -16.19 -18.35 -21.25
N LYS A 537 -16.28 -17.17 -21.83
CA LYS A 537 -15.13 -16.47 -22.41
C LYS A 537 -14.15 -15.95 -21.34
N PHE A 538 -14.58 -15.85 -20.09
CA PHE A 538 -13.78 -15.39 -18.99
C PHE A 538 -13.38 -16.57 -18.08
N PRO A 539 -12.26 -16.49 -17.34
CA PRO A 539 -11.87 -17.53 -16.42
C PRO A 539 -12.88 -17.72 -15.29
N SER A 540 -13.03 -18.93 -14.79
CA SER A 540 -14.05 -19.30 -13.79
C SER A 540 -13.95 -18.54 -12.47
N TRP A 541 -12.74 -18.15 -12.06
CA TRP A 541 -12.55 -17.35 -10.84
C TRP A 541 -13.27 -15.99 -10.89
N LEU A 542 -13.54 -15.44 -12.10
CA LEU A 542 -14.22 -14.17 -12.27
C LEU A 542 -15.68 -14.23 -11.79
N GLU A 543 -16.37 -15.37 -12.00
CA GLU A 543 -17.72 -15.61 -11.48
C GLU A 543 -17.72 -15.56 -9.95
N HIS A 544 -16.73 -16.18 -9.30
CA HIS A 544 -16.63 -16.16 -7.84
C HIS A 544 -16.29 -14.75 -7.31
N ALA A 545 -15.47 -13.99 -8.02
CA ALA A 545 -15.17 -12.61 -7.68
C ALA A 545 -16.42 -11.71 -7.82
N LEU A 546 -17.25 -11.92 -8.84
CA LEU A 546 -18.55 -11.25 -8.96
C LEU A 546 -19.49 -11.60 -7.80
N ARG A 547 -19.57 -12.88 -7.44
CA ARG A 547 -20.36 -13.33 -6.29
C ARG A 547 -19.90 -12.67 -5.00
N LEU A 548 -18.58 -12.61 -4.76
CA LEU A 548 -18.02 -11.91 -3.60
C LEU A 548 -18.40 -10.44 -3.59
N SER A 549 -18.32 -9.77 -4.74
CA SER A 549 -18.73 -8.36 -4.87
C SER A 549 -20.21 -8.16 -4.54
N ARG A 550 -21.09 -9.07 -4.98
CA ARG A 550 -22.52 -9.04 -4.65
C ARG A 550 -22.80 -9.33 -3.17
N LEU A 551 -22.09 -10.31 -2.58
CA LEU A 551 -22.24 -10.70 -1.16
C LEU A 551 -21.82 -9.61 -0.19
N ARG A 552 -20.81 -8.81 -0.55
CA ARG A 552 -20.18 -7.82 0.33
C ARG A 552 -20.44 -6.37 -0.07
N GLY A 553 -21.06 -6.15 -1.23
CA GLY A 553 -21.21 -4.80 -1.78
C GLY A 553 -19.88 -4.19 -2.20
N TYR A 554 -18.92 -4.99 -2.68
CA TYR A 554 -17.63 -4.47 -3.16
C TYR A 554 -17.72 -3.92 -4.56
N PHE A 555 -16.92 -2.90 -4.82
CA PHE A 555 -16.75 -2.27 -6.11
C PHE A 555 -15.35 -2.49 -6.66
N THR A 556 -15.21 -2.51 -7.96
CA THR A 556 -13.95 -2.35 -8.68
C THR A 556 -13.87 -0.93 -9.21
N LEU A 557 -12.73 -0.28 -8.97
CA LEU A 557 -12.45 1.03 -9.57
C LEU A 557 -12.03 0.86 -11.02
N TYR A 558 -12.68 1.58 -11.92
CA TYR A 558 -12.34 1.64 -13.34
C TYR A 558 -11.88 3.06 -13.70
N PRO A 559 -10.79 3.20 -14.47
CA PRO A 559 -10.46 4.46 -15.10
C PRO A 559 -11.49 4.79 -16.19
N SER A 560 -11.57 6.05 -16.61
CA SER A 560 -12.32 6.40 -17.84
C SER A 560 -11.75 5.66 -19.05
N ALA A 561 -12.55 5.48 -20.09
CA ALA A 561 -12.10 4.80 -21.32
C ALA A 561 -10.87 5.50 -21.94
N GLU A 562 -10.82 6.84 -21.89
CA GLU A 562 -9.66 7.62 -22.34
C GLU A 562 -8.40 7.30 -21.54
N THR A 563 -8.49 7.30 -20.20
CA THR A 563 -7.37 6.95 -19.34
C THR A 563 -6.98 5.48 -19.52
N ALA A 564 -7.95 4.56 -19.56
CA ALA A 564 -7.70 3.13 -19.77
C ALA A 564 -6.92 2.86 -21.06
N ALA A 565 -7.25 3.54 -22.15
CA ALA A 565 -6.57 3.41 -23.44
C ALA A 565 -5.08 3.81 -23.39
N THR A 566 -4.69 4.65 -22.41
CA THR A 566 -3.28 5.03 -22.20
C THR A 566 -2.54 4.11 -21.22
N LEU A 567 -3.25 3.20 -20.54
CA LEU A 567 -2.68 2.30 -19.53
C LEU A 567 -2.56 0.87 -20.04
N ALA A 568 -3.60 0.35 -20.68
CA ALA A 568 -3.65 -1.04 -21.13
C ALA A 568 -4.49 -1.20 -22.38
N ALA A 569 -3.96 -1.90 -23.39
CA ALA A 569 -4.70 -2.35 -24.56
C ALA A 569 -5.04 -3.84 -24.42
N VAL A 570 -6.24 -4.25 -24.82
CA VAL A 570 -6.67 -5.65 -24.78
C VAL A 570 -6.84 -6.14 -26.22
N HIS A 571 -5.96 -7.04 -26.63
CA HIS A 571 -5.93 -7.62 -27.97
C HIS A 571 -6.73 -8.91 -28.01
N ARG A 572 -7.62 -9.06 -28.97
CA ARG A 572 -8.53 -10.22 -29.08
C ARG A 572 -8.23 -11.13 -30.25
N GLU A 573 -7.30 -10.75 -31.12
CA GLU A 573 -6.97 -11.47 -32.33
C GLU A 573 -6.40 -12.88 -32.07
N LEU A 574 -5.77 -13.08 -30.92
CA LEU A 574 -5.20 -14.37 -30.49
C LEU A 574 -5.90 -14.89 -29.23
N TYR A 575 -7.18 -14.56 -29.06
CA TYR A 575 -7.94 -15.02 -27.92
C TYR A 575 -7.99 -16.56 -27.89
N GLN A 576 -7.79 -17.12 -26.70
CA GLN A 576 -8.05 -18.52 -26.40
C GLN A 576 -8.92 -18.64 -25.16
N ALA A 577 -9.82 -19.61 -25.17
CA ALA A 577 -10.65 -19.92 -24.04
C ALA A 577 -9.81 -20.38 -22.82
N PRO A 578 -10.31 -20.15 -21.61
CA PRO A 578 -9.77 -20.77 -20.41
C PRO A 578 -9.71 -22.31 -20.54
N GLU A 579 -8.65 -22.88 -20.02
CA GLU A 579 -8.36 -24.35 -20.16
C GLU A 579 -9.49 -25.23 -19.62
N GLU A 580 -10.22 -24.75 -18.60
CA GLU A 580 -11.39 -25.45 -18.04
C GLU A 580 -12.55 -25.64 -19.05
N TYR A 581 -12.60 -24.83 -20.13
CA TYR A 581 -13.67 -24.83 -21.15
C TYR A 581 -13.24 -25.34 -22.53
N GLU A 582 -11.99 -25.79 -22.71
CA GLU A 582 -11.42 -26.14 -24.04
C GLU A 582 -12.27 -27.06 -24.89
N LYS A 583 -12.95 -28.05 -24.28
CA LYS A 583 -13.78 -29.03 -25.05
C LYS A 583 -15.06 -28.43 -25.65
N GLU A 584 -15.53 -27.30 -25.13
CA GLU A 584 -16.74 -26.64 -25.63
C GLU A 584 -16.45 -25.73 -26.84
N GLU A 585 -15.18 -25.37 -27.05
CA GLU A 585 -14.76 -24.40 -28.06
C GLU A 585 -14.34 -25.01 -29.40
N ASP A 586 -13.93 -26.28 -29.46
CA ASP A 586 -13.54 -26.93 -30.71
C ASP A 586 -14.67 -26.91 -31.77
N GLU A 587 -15.93 -26.83 -31.35
CA GLU A 587 -17.07 -26.64 -32.24
C GLU A 587 -17.28 -25.17 -32.67
N ARG A 588 -16.84 -24.16 -31.86
CA ARG A 588 -17.06 -22.73 -32.10
C ARG A 588 -15.94 -22.04 -32.87
N ARG A 589 -14.72 -22.57 -32.93
CA ARG A 589 -13.57 -21.99 -33.65
C ARG A 589 -13.77 -21.74 -35.14
N ARG A 590 -14.83 -22.30 -35.74
CA ARG A 590 -15.12 -22.16 -37.17
C ARG A 590 -15.76 -20.81 -37.56
N THR A 591 -16.09 -19.90 -36.64
CA THR A 591 -16.88 -18.71 -36.91
C THR A 591 -16.30 -17.40 -36.33
N ALA A 592 -15.06 -17.33 -35.83
CA ALA A 592 -14.51 -16.11 -35.28
C ALA A 592 -14.03 -15.14 -36.38
N SER A 593 -14.64 -13.96 -36.44
CA SER A 593 -14.26 -12.83 -37.29
C SER A 593 -12.98 -12.17 -36.74
N LEU A 594 -12.05 -11.89 -37.64
CA LEU A 594 -10.82 -11.15 -37.37
C LEU A 594 -11.19 -9.68 -37.08
N SER A 595 -10.94 -9.21 -35.85
CA SER A 595 -10.99 -7.80 -35.50
C SER A 595 -9.64 -7.16 -35.81
N GLU A 596 -9.65 -5.91 -36.30
CA GLU A 596 -8.43 -5.17 -36.59
C GLU A 596 -7.56 -4.98 -35.33
N PRO A 597 -6.20 -5.06 -35.45
CA PRO A 597 -5.31 -4.88 -34.33
C PRO A 597 -5.37 -3.43 -33.84
N ALA A 598 -5.57 -3.25 -32.53
CA ALA A 598 -5.37 -1.95 -31.89
C ALA A 598 -3.89 -1.56 -32.02
N GLY A 599 -3.63 -0.31 -32.40
CA GLY A 599 -2.26 0.21 -32.51
C GLY A 599 -1.51 0.10 -31.17
N GLY A 600 -0.22 -0.25 -31.23
CA GLY A 600 0.64 -0.31 -30.06
C GLY A 600 0.80 1.07 -29.41
N PHE A 601 1.20 1.09 -28.13
CA PHE A 601 1.45 2.34 -27.40
C PHE A 601 2.59 3.14 -28.05
N GLY A 602 2.29 4.39 -28.34
CA GLY A 602 3.28 5.38 -28.78
C GLY A 602 4.19 5.84 -27.65
N THR A 603 4.76 7.01 -27.78
CA THR A 603 5.66 7.64 -26.80
C THR A 603 5.08 7.63 -25.38
N LEU A 604 5.97 7.49 -24.39
CA LEU A 604 5.67 7.51 -22.94
C LEU A 604 4.87 8.79 -22.60
N VAL A 605 3.61 8.62 -22.27
CA VAL A 605 2.73 9.70 -21.85
C VAL A 605 2.86 9.86 -20.34
N ARG A 606 2.96 11.10 -19.85
CA ARG A 606 3.01 11.35 -18.40
C ARG A 606 1.70 10.92 -17.77
N THR A 607 1.77 10.17 -16.67
CA THR A 607 0.58 9.67 -15.96
C THR A 607 -0.42 10.79 -15.61
N LEU A 608 0.08 12.00 -15.27
CA LEU A 608 -0.79 13.13 -14.95
C LEU A 608 -1.49 13.72 -16.17
N ASP A 609 -0.90 13.61 -17.36
CA ASP A 609 -1.48 14.19 -18.59
C ASP A 609 -2.68 13.37 -19.09
N THR A 610 -2.82 12.12 -18.62
CA THR A 610 -3.93 11.22 -18.97
C THR A 610 -5.11 11.29 -18.01
N LEU A 611 -4.92 11.95 -16.86
CA LEU A 611 -5.95 12.07 -15.85
C LEU A 611 -6.67 13.41 -15.94
N PRO A 612 -7.99 13.47 -15.73
CA PRO A 612 -8.74 14.72 -15.70
C PRO A 612 -8.26 15.65 -14.57
N ASN A 613 -8.61 16.93 -14.63
CA ASN A 613 -8.29 17.92 -13.58
C ASN A 613 -6.80 18.04 -13.26
N ASN A 614 -5.94 18.12 -14.28
CA ASN A 614 -4.48 18.20 -14.14
C ASN A 614 -3.90 17.04 -13.32
N GLY A 615 -4.40 15.83 -13.52
CA GLY A 615 -3.92 14.62 -12.88
C GLY A 615 -4.40 14.43 -11.44
N THR A 616 -5.49 15.03 -11.03
CA THR A 616 -6.11 14.80 -9.72
C THR A 616 -7.15 13.69 -9.83
N LEU A 617 -7.03 12.66 -9.00
CA LEU A 617 -8.06 11.64 -8.88
C LEU A 617 -9.28 12.20 -8.14
N ALA A 618 -10.48 11.96 -8.68
CA ALA A 618 -11.71 12.36 -8.01
C ALA A 618 -11.91 11.60 -6.70
N ALA A 619 -12.57 12.23 -5.71
CA ALA A 619 -12.88 11.53 -4.48
C ALA A 619 -13.85 10.35 -4.75
N ALA A 620 -13.68 9.24 -4.06
CA ALA A 620 -14.51 8.04 -4.28
C ALA A 620 -16.02 8.28 -4.09
N ASN A 621 -16.40 9.26 -3.26
CA ASN A 621 -17.80 9.65 -3.07
C ASN A 621 -18.41 10.36 -4.28
N ASP A 622 -17.59 10.93 -5.15
CA ASP A 622 -18.01 11.71 -6.30
C ASP A 622 -18.03 10.89 -7.60
N LEU A 623 -17.55 9.63 -7.52
CA LEU A 623 -17.52 8.72 -8.66
C LEU A 623 -18.91 8.13 -8.93
N PRO A 624 -19.31 7.98 -10.20
CA PRO A 624 -20.50 7.21 -10.57
C PRO A 624 -20.43 5.78 -10.04
N LEU A 625 -21.56 5.28 -9.52
CA LEU A 625 -21.68 3.92 -8.99
C LEU A 625 -22.54 3.09 -9.92
N LEU A 626 -22.05 1.92 -10.30
CA LEU A 626 -22.79 0.92 -11.09
C LEU A 626 -23.01 -0.33 -10.27
N GLY A 627 -24.24 -0.85 -10.27
CA GLY A 627 -24.58 -2.16 -9.77
C GLY A 627 -23.90 -3.27 -10.57
N TRP A 628 -24.05 -4.52 -10.16
CA TRP A 628 -23.41 -5.65 -10.85
C TRP A 628 -23.92 -5.86 -12.28
N GLU A 629 -25.14 -5.46 -12.61
CA GLU A 629 -25.75 -5.49 -13.95
C GLU A 629 -25.28 -4.34 -14.85
N GLY A 630 -24.64 -3.31 -14.26
CA GLY A 630 -24.17 -2.13 -14.97
C GLY A 630 -25.10 -0.92 -14.87
N ASP A 631 -26.20 -1.04 -14.16
CA ASP A 631 -27.13 0.06 -13.95
C ASP A 631 -26.62 1.04 -12.90
N GLY A 632 -26.93 2.34 -13.09
CA GLY A 632 -26.62 3.38 -12.11
C GLY A 632 -27.29 3.11 -10.77
N THR A 633 -26.54 3.26 -9.67
CA THR A 633 -27.01 2.90 -8.32
C THR A 633 -26.49 3.85 -7.25
N ASP A 634 -26.93 3.67 -6.02
CA ASP A 634 -26.40 4.38 -4.85
C ASP A 634 -25.88 3.38 -3.78
N LEU A 635 -25.04 3.87 -2.88
CA LEU A 635 -24.44 3.05 -1.82
C LEU A 635 -25.45 2.37 -0.92
N LYS A 636 -26.58 3.03 -0.64
CA LYS A 636 -27.61 2.49 0.25
C LYS A 636 -28.30 1.31 -0.41
N HIS A 637 -28.63 1.45 -1.69
CA HIS A 637 -29.25 0.37 -2.46
C HIS A 637 -28.32 -0.83 -2.57
N VAL A 638 -27.04 -0.61 -2.95
CA VAL A 638 -26.06 -1.71 -3.01
C VAL A 638 -25.88 -2.41 -1.68
N TYR A 639 -25.84 -1.67 -0.57
CA TYR A 639 -25.75 -2.27 0.76
C TYR A 639 -26.97 -3.14 1.09
N GLN A 640 -28.17 -2.66 0.80
CA GLN A 640 -29.41 -3.43 1.02
C GLN A 640 -29.43 -4.73 0.20
N MET A 641 -29.11 -4.63 -1.08
CA MET A 641 -29.03 -5.79 -1.97
C MET A 641 -27.95 -6.80 -1.54
N ALA A 642 -26.78 -6.31 -1.09
CA ALA A 642 -25.71 -7.17 -0.62
C ALA A 642 -26.10 -7.93 0.65
N VAL A 643 -26.76 -7.26 1.61
CA VAL A 643 -27.24 -7.90 2.85
C VAL A 643 -28.30 -8.95 2.54
N GLU A 644 -29.25 -8.65 1.64
CA GLU A 644 -30.28 -9.61 1.24
C GLU A 644 -29.67 -10.82 0.51
N TYR A 645 -28.76 -10.58 -0.42
CA TYR A 645 -28.06 -11.62 -1.16
C TYR A 645 -27.20 -12.50 -0.22
N MET A 646 -26.52 -11.91 0.75
CA MET A 646 -25.74 -12.61 1.77
C MET A 646 -26.64 -13.50 2.66
N PHE A 647 -27.79 -13.02 3.10
CA PHE A 647 -28.72 -13.83 3.91
C PHE A 647 -29.25 -15.01 3.12
N ARG A 648 -29.65 -14.82 1.87
CA ARG A 648 -30.07 -15.90 0.97
C ARG A 648 -28.95 -16.91 0.73
N TRP A 649 -27.71 -16.41 0.51
CA TRP A 649 -26.54 -17.28 0.33
C TRP A 649 -26.30 -18.15 1.56
N ARG A 650 -26.31 -17.57 2.75
CA ARG A 650 -26.07 -18.31 4.00
C ARG A 650 -27.16 -19.35 4.26
N GLU A 651 -28.41 -19.05 3.97
CA GLU A 651 -29.54 -19.99 4.12
C GLU A 651 -29.46 -21.10 3.06
N LEU A 652 -29.33 -20.77 1.77
CA LEU A 652 -29.48 -21.73 0.66
C LEU A 652 -28.19 -22.48 0.36
N VAL A 653 -27.04 -21.81 0.45
CA VAL A 653 -25.72 -22.37 0.12
C VAL A 653 -24.95 -22.72 1.39
N GLY A 654 -24.80 -21.79 2.32
CA GLY A 654 -24.01 -21.95 3.53
C GLY A 654 -24.57 -22.94 4.54
N GLY A 655 -25.87 -23.32 4.40
CA GLY A 655 -26.53 -24.27 5.29
C GLY A 655 -26.74 -23.73 6.71
N CYS A 656 -26.86 -22.41 6.85
CA CYS A 656 -27.16 -21.74 8.10
C CYS A 656 -28.65 -21.78 8.43
N ASP A 657 -29.00 -21.88 9.71
CA ASP A 657 -30.36 -21.72 10.15
C ASP A 657 -30.85 -20.29 9.95
N LYS A 658 -32.15 -20.06 9.82
CA LYS A 658 -32.74 -18.72 9.58
C LYS A 658 -32.31 -17.67 10.60
N GLN A 659 -32.06 -18.06 11.84
CA GLN A 659 -31.61 -17.15 12.90
C GLN A 659 -30.10 -16.85 12.77
N GLU A 660 -29.30 -17.84 12.44
CA GLU A 660 -27.85 -17.69 12.20
C GLU A 660 -27.56 -16.94 10.90
N SER A 661 -28.40 -17.14 9.85
CA SER A 661 -28.22 -16.47 8.56
C SER A 661 -28.30 -14.95 8.64
N ARG A 662 -28.97 -14.40 9.66
CA ARG A 662 -29.13 -12.95 9.87
C ARG A 662 -28.13 -12.33 10.84
N SER A 663 -27.06 -13.05 11.22
CA SER A 663 -26.03 -12.46 12.07
C SER A 663 -25.14 -11.50 11.28
N ASP A 664 -24.82 -10.34 11.86
CA ASP A 664 -24.03 -9.28 11.21
C ASP A 664 -22.51 -9.51 11.29
N HIS A 665 -22.05 -10.67 11.72
CA HIS A 665 -20.64 -10.96 11.85
C HIS A 665 -20.02 -11.19 10.46
N ILE A 666 -19.08 -10.34 10.06
CA ILE A 666 -18.29 -10.48 8.81
C ILE A 666 -16.90 -10.97 9.18
N ASP A 667 -16.54 -12.13 8.67
CA ASP A 667 -15.17 -12.67 8.74
C ASP A 667 -14.46 -12.41 7.42
N GLY A 668 -13.32 -11.72 7.46
CA GLY A 668 -12.51 -11.42 6.27
C GLY A 668 -11.95 -12.65 5.54
N SER A 669 -12.20 -13.87 6.02
CA SER A 669 -11.87 -15.13 5.36
C SER A 669 -13.07 -15.79 4.65
N ALA A 670 -14.24 -15.15 4.62
CA ALA A 670 -15.53 -15.65 4.14
C ALA A 670 -16.08 -16.93 4.86
N LYS A 671 -15.49 -17.33 5.99
CA LYS A 671 -16.01 -18.47 6.78
C LYS A 671 -17.38 -18.23 7.35
N ASP A 672 -17.74 -16.99 7.61
CA ASP A 672 -19.05 -16.56 8.05
C ASP A 672 -20.18 -16.85 7.05
N LEU A 673 -19.83 -17.13 5.79
CA LEU A 673 -20.79 -17.49 4.72
C LEU A 673 -21.23 -18.96 4.78
N PHE A 674 -20.61 -19.78 5.64
CA PHE A 674 -20.81 -21.23 5.70
C PHE A 674 -20.95 -21.70 7.15
N CYS A 675 -22.10 -22.28 7.52
CA CYS A 675 -22.38 -22.73 8.89
C CYS A 675 -22.16 -24.25 9.08
N ARG A 676 -22.17 -25.05 8.03
CA ARG A 676 -22.06 -26.52 8.10
C ARG A 676 -20.65 -27.06 8.34
N THR A 677 -19.62 -26.22 8.29
CA THR A 677 -18.21 -26.65 8.45
C THR A 677 -17.76 -26.84 9.90
N SER A 678 -18.57 -26.49 10.90
CA SER A 678 -18.30 -26.84 12.30
C SER A 678 -18.81 -28.25 12.60
N GLY A 679 -17.93 -29.24 12.43
CA GLY A 679 -18.20 -30.67 12.57
C GLY A 679 -19.09 -31.05 13.75
N LYS A 680 -20.32 -31.45 13.45
CA LYS A 680 -21.01 -32.49 14.17
C LYS A 680 -21.11 -33.70 13.25
N VAL A 681 -20.03 -34.46 13.18
CA VAL A 681 -20.15 -35.89 12.91
C VAL A 681 -21.04 -36.41 14.03
N LYS A 682 -22.32 -36.65 13.76
CA LYS A 682 -23.16 -37.48 14.63
C LYS A 682 -22.58 -38.88 14.52
N GLY A 683 -21.91 -39.34 15.61
CA GLY A 683 -21.50 -40.71 15.83
C GLY A 683 -22.74 -41.62 15.99
#